data_ea18954b832ea81dd04ec50d1f2bb2a1
#
_entry.id   ea18954b832ea81dd04ec50d1f2bb2a1
#
_cell.length_a   1.000
_cell.length_b   1.000
_cell.length_c   1.000
_cell.angle_alpha   90.00
_cell.angle_beta   90.00
_cell.angle_gamma   90.00
#
_symmetry.space_group_name_H-M   'P 1'
#
loop_
_entity.id
_entity.type
_entity.pdbx_description
1 polymer ?
#
loop_
_entity_poly.entity_id
_entity_poly.type
_entity_poly.pdbx_seq_one_letter_code
_entity_poly.pdbx_strand_id
1 'polypeptide(L)'
;MKVPVLPLRNLTTSPAFYMFVAFAAGVLLGDSFYGQLKSYVDWAVVLVGLLVVLAVAVLYFYDRRSSLPLVSFAGVACFVLGTVVLVDDRKGQEVIWAEGIKTYRVMVEDAPVEKENVWQFTGRVLPTEDISDGSVRNDIGKLVRCSVAKKNAGGAKRALVNDEGDGQVGKELLLRPGDELLMRCRITELHNTGNPGEFDYAKWLRRQGVSGMAFCYAGYWMNTGESDDMPLTVKALRARSYMVERSAKYLSDDDLAVFSAITLGDKTKVDKEIRNVYSSSGVSHVLALSGLHLGILFGLWQIVLKHLDHRRRRFFLFMRLLGLLGLLAFAYLAGFPKSLVRAALMLAFCQMQHHFQGEPFSVNNLFSAGLVILLFSPQALFDVGFQLSFASVLGILLYMGLLITPKTLMKRPVLRWVVSLALVSVVAQLATFPLVAYYFHTVPLYGVVSNFVAVPVAYLLLMLGLVFYVVPFLQPLMAPVLHFLLSLMNTFLGWMAEVPGGVLHFRPSLVAVLLIYVVLAMSFRALRRGVKYVDWRFVRCAVFAFTLCVGVELYAVWRSNLNPQIIFYGSYGGVPVHFIQSSSSSYLWMPSGVGAMGAEKQVEHLKDGFWADHHVAPPVVVADTLRRDDCLVRGNVAWFGGKTVARVNARLRSGEGRMPLAVDYLLIERGSKSPLSVLLEYYSPRQVVLSASLSDYYRRRYAEESRRQHLQVYDMQAEGALRVEL
;
A
#
# COMPACT_ATOMS: atom_id res chain seq x y z
N MET A 1 -21.72 -16.73 27.46
CA MET A 1 -21.12 -15.42 27.71
C MET A 1 -22.21 -14.36 27.54
N LYS A 2 -22.53 -13.61 28.59
CA LYS A 2 -23.30 -12.38 28.45
C LYS A 2 -22.37 -11.41 27.70
N VAL A 3 -22.71 -11.04 26.47
CA VAL A 3 -22.04 -9.90 25.82
C VAL A 3 -22.38 -8.69 26.69
N PRO A 4 -21.43 -8.08 27.37
CA PRO A 4 -21.72 -6.90 28.15
C PRO A 4 -22.22 -5.83 27.20
N VAL A 5 -23.37 -5.24 27.49
CA VAL A 5 -23.86 -4.04 26.82
C VAL A 5 -22.89 -2.94 27.19
N LEU A 6 -21.87 -2.72 26.37
CA LEU A 6 -20.84 -1.72 26.58
C LEU A 6 -21.47 -0.33 26.59
N PRO A 7 -21.45 0.40 27.69
CA PRO A 7 -21.98 1.75 27.71
C PRO A 7 -21.06 2.63 26.85
N LEU A 8 -21.63 3.34 25.88
CA LEU A 8 -20.96 4.34 25.04
C LEU A 8 -20.36 5.55 25.78
N ARG A 9 -20.46 5.59 27.07
CA ARG A 9 -19.63 6.47 27.91
C ARG A 9 -18.15 6.38 27.58
N ASN A 10 -17.72 5.26 26.95
CA ASN A 10 -16.31 4.91 26.81
C ASN A 10 -15.56 5.67 25.69
N LEU A 11 -16.21 6.22 24.65
CA LEU A 11 -15.47 6.99 23.64
C LEU A 11 -15.10 8.39 24.16
N THR A 12 -16.08 9.09 24.73
CA THR A 12 -15.89 10.46 25.28
C THR A 12 -15.25 10.47 26.67
N THR A 13 -15.15 9.31 27.35
CA THR A 13 -14.49 9.18 28.64
C THR A 13 -13.14 8.42 28.55
N SER A 14 -12.72 8.03 27.35
CA SER A 14 -11.45 7.33 27.14
C SER A 14 -10.28 8.31 27.02
N PRO A 15 -9.38 8.39 27.98
CA PRO A 15 -8.19 9.25 27.88
C PRO A 15 -7.32 8.89 26.68
N ALA A 16 -7.18 7.59 26.38
CA ALA A 16 -6.37 7.13 25.25
C ALA A 16 -6.93 7.58 23.89
N PHE A 17 -8.24 7.75 23.75
CA PHE A 17 -8.85 8.31 22.54
C PHE A 17 -8.36 9.75 22.29
N TYR A 18 -8.42 10.62 23.30
CA TYR A 18 -7.98 12.01 23.15
C TYR A 18 -6.47 12.12 22.88
N MET A 19 -5.66 11.31 23.57
CA MET A 19 -4.22 11.25 23.36
C MET A 19 -3.91 10.76 21.94
N PHE A 20 -4.58 9.72 21.46
CA PHE A 20 -4.42 9.19 20.12
C PHE A 20 -4.78 10.22 19.04
N VAL A 21 -5.94 10.89 19.18
CA VAL A 21 -6.38 11.92 18.23
C VAL A 21 -5.41 13.09 18.21
N ALA A 22 -4.94 13.54 19.37
CA ALA A 22 -3.96 14.61 19.46
C ALA A 22 -2.62 14.23 18.83
N PHE A 23 -2.11 13.01 19.11
CA PHE A 23 -0.90 12.49 18.50
C PHE A 23 -1.03 12.37 16.97
N ALA A 24 -2.14 11.80 16.49
CA ALA A 24 -2.41 11.68 15.06
C ALA A 24 -2.49 13.05 14.36
N ALA A 25 -3.12 14.04 15.00
CA ALA A 25 -3.13 15.40 14.49
C ALA A 25 -1.72 16.02 14.42
N GLY A 26 -0.87 15.74 15.40
CA GLY A 26 0.55 16.13 15.38
C GLY A 26 1.31 15.48 14.22
N VAL A 27 1.09 14.19 13.98
CA VAL A 27 1.67 13.46 12.84
C VAL A 27 1.21 14.08 11.50
N LEU A 28 -0.08 14.41 11.35
CA LEU A 28 -0.60 15.06 10.15
C LEU A 28 0.01 16.45 9.92
N LEU A 29 0.19 17.23 10.99
CA LEU A 29 0.85 18.54 10.91
C LEU A 29 2.32 18.37 10.49
N GLY A 30 3.05 17.43 11.11
CA GLY A 30 4.43 17.12 10.77
C GLY A 30 4.58 16.70 9.30
N ASP A 31 3.64 15.90 8.76
CA ASP A 31 3.62 15.50 7.35
C ASP A 31 3.40 16.70 6.42
N SER A 32 2.46 17.58 6.76
CA SER A 32 2.08 18.73 5.92
C SER A 32 3.14 19.83 5.88
N PHE A 33 3.82 20.06 7.00
CA PHE A 33 4.78 21.16 7.17
C PHE A 33 6.24 20.68 7.34
N TYR A 34 6.55 19.47 6.87
CA TYR A 34 7.87 18.85 7.06
C TYR A 34 9.03 19.74 6.66
N GLY A 35 8.97 20.36 5.47
CA GLY A 35 10.03 21.23 4.96
C GLY A 35 10.38 22.43 5.85
N GLN A 36 9.36 22.96 6.56
CA GLN A 36 9.51 24.09 7.47
C GLN A 36 9.95 23.64 8.88
N LEU A 37 9.49 22.49 9.33
CA LEU A 37 9.68 22.00 10.69
C LEU A 37 11.00 21.25 10.88
N LYS A 38 11.59 20.70 9.83
CA LYS A 38 12.79 19.84 9.94
C LYS A 38 14.00 20.53 10.58
N SER A 39 14.11 21.85 10.50
CA SER A 39 15.18 22.63 11.14
C SER A 39 14.98 22.89 12.63
N TYR A 40 13.74 22.68 13.14
CA TYR A 40 13.38 22.97 14.52
C TYR A 40 13.21 21.71 15.39
N VAL A 41 13.42 20.52 14.84
CA VAL A 41 13.18 19.24 15.55
C VAL A 41 13.98 19.14 16.85
N ASP A 42 15.24 19.54 16.84
CA ASP A 42 16.10 19.42 18.01
C ASP A 42 15.56 20.24 19.20
N TRP A 43 15.04 21.45 18.93
CA TRP A 43 14.36 22.29 19.92
C TRP A 43 13.01 21.72 20.36
N ALA A 44 12.28 21.07 19.44
CA ALA A 44 10.99 20.45 19.74
C ALA A 44 11.15 19.24 20.66
N VAL A 45 12.23 18.47 20.57
CA VAL A 45 12.55 17.38 21.51
C VAL A 45 12.74 17.90 22.92
N VAL A 46 13.47 19.02 23.08
CA VAL A 46 13.63 19.69 24.40
C VAL A 46 12.29 20.18 24.93
N LEU A 47 11.44 20.76 24.07
CA LEU A 47 10.10 21.23 24.45
C LEU A 47 9.21 20.07 24.91
N VAL A 48 9.22 18.93 24.19
CA VAL A 48 8.50 17.71 24.59
C VAL A 48 8.98 17.21 25.93
N GLY A 49 10.30 17.15 26.16
CA GLY A 49 10.88 16.77 27.44
C GLY A 49 10.38 17.66 28.58
N LEU A 50 10.39 18.98 28.38
CA LEU A 50 9.85 19.97 29.32
C LEU A 50 8.36 19.77 29.59
N LEU A 51 7.55 19.54 28.54
CA LEU A 51 6.12 19.28 28.66
C LEU A 51 5.84 17.98 29.44
N VAL A 52 6.62 16.93 29.22
CA VAL A 52 6.51 15.68 29.98
C VAL A 52 6.83 15.90 31.45
N VAL A 53 7.93 16.62 31.76
CA VAL A 53 8.30 16.95 33.14
C VAL A 53 7.21 17.79 33.80
N LEU A 54 6.67 18.78 33.13
CA LEU A 54 5.57 19.62 33.63
C LEU A 54 4.30 18.78 33.85
N ALA A 55 3.99 17.81 32.95
CA ALA A 55 2.87 16.89 33.12
C ALA A 55 3.02 16.03 34.38
N VAL A 56 4.22 15.48 34.59
CA VAL A 56 4.53 14.70 35.81
C VAL A 56 4.41 15.57 37.06
N ALA A 57 4.90 16.83 37.03
CA ALA A 57 4.77 17.78 38.14
C ALA A 57 3.30 18.12 38.43
N VAL A 58 2.50 18.39 37.38
CA VAL A 58 1.05 18.63 37.51
C VAL A 58 0.34 17.40 38.09
N LEU A 59 0.71 16.18 37.65
CA LEU A 59 0.19 14.93 38.22
C LEU A 59 0.53 14.77 39.70
N TYR A 60 1.72 15.18 40.11
CA TYR A 60 2.19 15.05 41.49
C TYR A 60 1.52 16.05 42.44
N PHE A 61 1.27 17.29 41.96
CA PHE A 61 0.74 18.36 42.83
C PHE A 61 -0.79 18.57 42.69
N TYR A 62 -1.48 17.83 41.81
CA TYR A 62 -2.88 18.07 41.49
C TYR A 62 -3.83 17.25 42.36
N ASP A 63 -4.76 17.95 43.03
CA ASP A 63 -5.82 17.34 43.83
C ASP A 63 -6.88 16.69 42.90
N ARG A 64 -7.26 15.43 43.17
CA ARG A 64 -8.05 14.53 42.32
C ARG A 64 -9.46 15.01 41.88
N ARG A 65 -9.83 16.25 42.10
CA ARG A 65 -11.20 16.73 41.88
C ARG A 65 -11.59 17.14 40.46
N SER A 66 -10.64 17.37 39.55
CA SER A 66 -10.96 17.60 38.12
C SER A 66 -9.86 17.03 37.19
N SER A 67 -10.23 16.08 36.33
CA SER A 67 -9.31 15.45 35.37
C SER A 67 -9.13 16.24 34.06
N LEU A 68 -9.93 17.31 33.84
CA LEU A 68 -9.96 18.03 32.56
C LEU A 68 -8.65 18.72 32.18
N PRO A 69 -7.96 19.47 33.06
CA PRO A 69 -6.69 20.10 32.70
C PRO A 69 -5.60 19.09 32.40
N LEU A 70 -5.59 17.95 33.10
CA LEU A 70 -4.62 16.88 32.90
C LEU A 70 -4.75 16.24 31.52
N VAL A 71 -5.98 15.93 31.10
CA VAL A 71 -6.26 15.35 29.77
C VAL A 71 -5.91 16.35 28.66
N SER A 72 -6.20 17.63 28.85
CA SER A 72 -5.85 18.68 27.87
C SER A 72 -4.35 18.82 27.73
N PHE A 73 -3.62 18.83 28.85
CA PHE A 73 -2.18 18.94 28.87
C PHE A 73 -1.50 17.71 28.23
N ALA A 74 -1.94 16.51 28.58
CA ALA A 74 -1.48 15.26 27.95
C ALA A 74 -1.78 15.26 26.44
N GLY A 75 -2.91 15.82 26.03
CA GLY A 75 -3.24 16.00 24.62
C GLY A 75 -2.26 16.90 23.87
N VAL A 76 -1.89 18.06 24.44
CA VAL A 76 -0.89 18.95 23.85
C VAL A 76 0.48 18.28 23.77
N ALA A 77 0.89 17.58 24.81
CA ALA A 77 2.14 16.83 24.81
C ALA A 77 2.17 15.73 23.73
N CYS A 78 1.07 14.98 23.59
CA CYS A 78 0.94 13.96 22.53
C CYS A 78 0.95 14.60 21.13
N PHE A 79 0.32 15.76 20.93
CA PHE A 79 0.33 16.47 19.67
C PHE A 79 1.76 16.88 19.26
N VAL A 80 2.50 17.51 20.16
CA VAL A 80 3.89 17.92 19.91
C VAL A 80 4.76 16.69 19.66
N LEU A 81 4.61 15.64 20.49
CA LEU A 81 5.35 14.38 20.33
C LEU A 81 5.09 13.73 18.97
N GLY A 82 3.83 13.70 18.52
CA GLY A 82 3.47 13.15 17.21
C GLY A 82 4.14 13.91 16.05
N THR A 83 4.20 15.25 16.15
CA THR A 83 4.90 16.08 15.16
C THR A 83 6.40 15.77 15.14
N VAL A 84 7.04 15.73 16.31
CA VAL A 84 8.48 15.52 16.46
C VAL A 84 8.89 14.14 15.95
N VAL A 85 8.21 13.10 16.40
CA VAL A 85 8.54 11.70 16.03
C VAL A 85 8.42 11.48 14.52
N LEU A 86 7.40 12.09 13.86
CA LEU A 86 7.30 11.99 12.40
C LEU A 86 8.43 12.73 11.68
N VAL A 87 8.74 13.96 12.12
CA VAL A 87 9.78 14.76 11.46
C VAL A 87 11.14 14.12 11.63
N ASP A 88 11.46 13.57 12.81
CA ASP A 88 12.69 12.84 13.08
C ASP A 88 12.79 11.56 12.23
N ASP A 89 11.73 10.76 12.16
CA ASP A 89 11.66 9.57 11.31
C ASP A 89 11.95 9.90 9.84
N ARG A 90 11.36 10.99 9.32
CA ARG A 90 11.61 11.44 7.93
C ARG A 90 13.00 11.99 7.71
N LYS A 91 13.53 12.79 8.66
CA LYS A 91 14.91 13.30 8.62
C LYS A 91 15.90 12.14 8.56
N GLY A 92 15.64 11.08 9.33
CA GLY A 92 16.41 9.85 9.29
C GLY A 92 16.41 9.11 7.95
N GLN A 93 15.42 9.35 7.07
CA GLN A 93 15.31 8.72 5.76
C GLN A 93 15.93 9.54 4.63
N GLU A 94 16.24 10.83 4.84
CA GLU A 94 16.89 11.67 3.83
C GLU A 94 18.32 11.19 3.57
N VAL A 95 18.63 10.94 2.30
CA VAL A 95 19.95 10.49 1.83
C VAL A 95 20.26 11.19 0.52
N ILE A 96 21.48 11.68 0.40
CA ILE A 96 22.02 12.17 -0.87
C ILE A 96 22.79 11.02 -1.50
N TRP A 97 22.21 10.42 -2.54
CA TRP A 97 22.85 9.33 -3.26
C TRP A 97 24.01 9.84 -4.10
N ALA A 98 25.07 9.05 -4.14
CA ALA A 98 26.24 9.40 -4.95
C ALA A 98 25.90 9.43 -6.45
N GLU A 99 26.39 10.43 -7.16
CA GLU A 99 26.24 10.50 -8.61
C GLU A 99 27.07 9.41 -9.31
N GLY A 100 26.49 8.82 -10.37
CA GLY A 100 27.15 7.82 -11.20
C GLY A 100 26.90 6.38 -10.79
N ILE A 101 27.60 5.45 -11.46
CA ILE A 101 27.52 4.00 -11.23
C ILE A 101 28.57 3.64 -10.18
N LYS A 102 28.14 3.05 -9.08
CA LYS A 102 29.00 2.54 -8.01
C LYS A 102 28.67 1.09 -7.69
N THR A 103 29.57 0.45 -6.98
CA THR A 103 29.38 -0.92 -6.46
C THR A 103 28.85 -0.81 -5.04
N TYR A 104 27.72 -1.51 -4.78
CA TYR A 104 27.06 -1.55 -3.47
C TYR A 104 26.95 -2.99 -3.01
N ARG A 105 27.17 -3.23 -1.73
CA ARG A 105 26.76 -4.47 -1.04
C ARG A 105 25.35 -4.25 -0.53
N VAL A 106 24.45 -5.14 -0.92
CA VAL A 106 23.01 -4.99 -0.59
C VAL A 106 22.48 -6.32 -0.07
N MET A 107 21.98 -6.35 1.17
CA MET A 107 21.28 -7.51 1.73
C MET A 107 19.82 -7.47 1.33
N VAL A 108 19.27 -8.59 0.88
CA VAL A 108 17.85 -8.76 0.56
C VAL A 108 17.03 -8.75 1.86
N GLU A 109 16.18 -7.74 2.06
CA GLU A 109 15.43 -7.57 3.31
C GLU A 109 14.02 -8.16 3.27
N ASP A 110 13.33 -8.09 2.13
CA ASP A 110 12.01 -8.69 1.94
C ASP A 110 12.06 -9.93 1.04
N ALA A 111 10.93 -10.62 0.91
CA ALA A 111 10.84 -11.76 0.00
C ALA A 111 10.88 -11.28 -1.46
N PRO A 112 11.87 -11.69 -2.26
CA PRO A 112 11.98 -11.28 -3.65
C PRO A 112 10.77 -11.72 -4.46
N VAL A 113 10.22 -10.77 -5.23
CA VAL A 113 9.10 -11.03 -6.15
C VAL A 113 9.67 -11.26 -7.55
N GLU A 114 9.40 -12.43 -8.10
CA GLU A 114 9.77 -12.77 -9.46
C GLU A 114 8.80 -12.12 -10.45
N LYS A 115 9.34 -11.39 -11.42
CA LYS A 115 8.63 -10.87 -12.59
C LYS A 115 9.23 -11.50 -13.85
N GLU A 116 8.60 -11.30 -15.00
CA GLU A 116 9.02 -11.88 -16.28
C GLU A 116 10.54 -11.78 -16.52
N ASN A 117 11.11 -10.57 -16.35
CA ASN A 117 12.51 -10.28 -16.70
C ASN A 117 13.38 -9.81 -15.54
N VAL A 118 12.81 -9.60 -14.34
CA VAL A 118 13.52 -9.02 -13.20
C VAL A 118 13.09 -9.67 -11.89
N TRP A 119 14.02 -9.71 -10.93
CA TRP A 119 13.73 -9.89 -9.53
C TRP A 119 13.54 -8.51 -8.88
N GLN A 120 12.47 -8.33 -8.12
CA GLN A 120 12.19 -7.10 -7.42
C GLN A 120 12.10 -7.31 -5.91
N PHE A 121 12.91 -6.58 -5.15
CA PHE A 121 12.98 -6.70 -3.69
C PHE A 121 13.39 -5.37 -3.05
N THR A 122 13.21 -5.26 -1.74
CA THR A 122 13.80 -4.19 -0.93
C THR A 122 15.11 -4.67 -0.34
N GLY A 123 16.18 -3.94 -0.56
CA GLY A 123 17.50 -4.28 -0.07
C GLY A 123 18.03 -3.23 0.90
N ARG A 124 18.82 -3.66 1.89
CA ARG A 124 19.54 -2.81 2.82
C ARG A 124 20.98 -2.64 2.36
N VAL A 125 21.44 -1.42 2.20
CA VAL A 125 22.84 -1.11 1.85
C VAL A 125 23.74 -1.44 3.04
N LEU A 126 24.72 -2.31 2.80
CA LEU A 126 25.72 -2.72 3.78
C LEU A 126 27.02 -1.93 3.64
N PRO A 127 27.85 -1.86 4.70
CA PRO A 127 29.19 -1.28 4.61
C PRO A 127 30.03 -2.03 3.56
N THR A 128 30.80 -1.30 2.75
CA THR A 128 31.78 -1.86 1.81
C THR A 128 33.19 -1.62 2.36
N GLU A 129 34.07 -2.63 2.32
CA GLU A 129 35.42 -2.55 2.88
C GLU A 129 36.34 -1.52 2.19
N ASP A 130 36.01 -1.10 0.97
CA ASP A 130 36.75 -0.09 0.20
C ASP A 130 36.48 1.36 0.67
N ILE A 131 36.55 1.63 1.98
CA ILE A 131 36.45 3.00 2.50
C ILE A 131 37.87 3.58 2.63
N SER A 132 38.50 3.87 1.51
CA SER A 132 39.71 4.70 1.48
C SER A 132 39.40 6.22 1.56
N ASP A 133 38.13 6.61 1.46
CA ASP A 133 37.69 8.00 1.58
C ASP A 133 36.96 8.19 2.93
N GLY A 134 37.58 8.90 3.88
CA GLY A 134 37.11 9.14 5.25
C GLY A 134 35.76 9.90 5.37
N SER A 135 34.94 9.91 4.35
CA SER A 135 33.58 10.45 4.38
C SER A 135 32.62 9.42 5.01
N VAL A 136 32.01 9.78 6.13
CA VAL A 136 30.89 9.02 6.71
C VAL A 136 29.79 8.90 5.65
N ARG A 137 29.63 7.70 5.08
CA ARG A 137 28.60 7.45 4.08
C ARG A 137 27.23 7.38 4.76
N ASN A 138 26.39 8.38 4.51
CA ASN A 138 24.99 8.43 4.97
C ASN A 138 24.08 7.38 4.30
N ASP A 139 24.59 6.58 3.37
CA ASP A 139 23.86 5.56 2.60
C ASP A 139 23.83 4.18 3.29
N ILE A 140 24.72 3.93 4.26
CA ILE A 140 24.80 2.66 4.99
C ILE A 140 23.55 2.48 5.86
N GLY A 141 22.99 1.25 5.82
CA GLY A 141 21.78 0.87 6.58
C GLY A 141 20.46 1.33 5.94
N LYS A 142 20.50 2.11 4.86
CA LYS A 142 19.29 2.58 4.18
C LYS A 142 18.65 1.53 3.31
N LEU A 143 17.33 1.62 3.19
CA LEU A 143 16.54 0.73 2.35
C LEU A 143 16.44 1.28 0.93
N VAL A 144 16.65 0.40 -0.05
CA VAL A 144 16.60 0.71 -1.48
C VAL A 144 15.67 -0.29 -2.16
N ARG A 145 14.78 0.19 -3.04
CA ARG A 145 13.96 -0.67 -3.89
C ARG A 145 14.78 -1.14 -5.09
N CYS A 146 15.20 -2.40 -5.09
CA CYS A 146 16.07 -2.99 -6.10
C CYS A 146 15.24 -3.74 -7.15
N SER A 147 15.63 -3.58 -8.41
CA SER A 147 15.17 -4.36 -9.54
C SER A 147 16.39 -4.91 -10.28
N VAL A 148 16.63 -6.21 -10.20
CA VAL A 148 17.79 -6.86 -10.84
C VAL A 148 17.34 -7.71 -12.01
N ALA A 149 17.93 -7.51 -13.19
CA ALA A 149 17.59 -8.25 -14.39
C ALA A 149 18.08 -9.71 -14.28
N LYS A 150 17.24 -10.66 -14.72
CA LYS A 150 17.59 -12.09 -14.79
C LYS A 150 18.68 -12.31 -15.81
N LYS A 151 19.59 -13.26 -15.56
CA LYS A 151 20.73 -13.56 -16.46
C LYS A 151 20.30 -13.99 -17.87
N ASN A 152 19.10 -14.51 -18.05
CA ASN A 152 18.58 -15.03 -19.33
C ASN A 152 17.70 -14.03 -20.11
N ALA A 153 17.50 -12.82 -19.63
CA ALA A 153 16.70 -11.80 -20.33
C ALA A 153 17.50 -11.20 -21.51
N GLY A 154 17.44 -11.88 -22.63
CA GLY A 154 17.76 -11.34 -23.96
C GLY A 154 19.18 -10.84 -24.22
N GLY A 155 20.04 -11.65 -24.81
CA GLY A 155 21.04 -11.19 -25.78
C GLY A 155 22.28 -10.43 -25.32
N ALA A 156 22.62 -10.39 -24.04
CA ALA A 156 23.90 -9.85 -23.59
C ALA A 156 25.03 -10.90 -23.66
N LYS A 157 25.44 -11.25 -24.88
CA LYS A 157 26.78 -11.81 -25.11
C LYS A 157 27.81 -10.70 -24.86
N ARG A 158 28.76 -11.01 -23.97
CA ARG A 158 29.99 -10.26 -23.66
C ARG A 158 29.91 -9.10 -22.71
N ALA A 159 30.22 -9.38 -21.44
CA ALA A 159 31.24 -8.58 -20.74
C ALA A 159 31.68 -9.32 -19.47
N LEU A 160 32.96 -9.66 -19.46
CA LEU A 160 33.82 -9.87 -18.31
C LEU A 160 33.48 -11.05 -17.37
N VAL A 161 33.91 -12.24 -17.72
CA VAL A 161 34.73 -13.12 -16.87
C VAL A 161 35.25 -14.25 -17.75
N ASN A 162 36.51 -14.20 -18.11
CA ASN A 162 37.34 -15.38 -18.30
C ASN A 162 37.58 -15.92 -16.88
N ASP A 163 36.83 -16.91 -16.50
CA ASP A 163 37.28 -17.84 -15.45
C ASP A 163 36.71 -19.21 -15.78
N GLU A 164 37.61 -20.04 -16.19
CA GLU A 164 37.46 -21.49 -16.26
C GLU A 164 37.40 -21.99 -14.81
N GLY A 165 36.21 -22.31 -14.33
CA GLY A 165 35.99 -22.79 -12.98
C GLY A 165 34.62 -23.38 -12.77
N ASP A 166 34.52 -24.67 -13.02
CA ASP A 166 33.60 -25.66 -12.43
C ASP A 166 32.09 -25.56 -12.62
N GLY A 167 31.61 -26.50 -13.37
CA GLY A 167 30.35 -27.10 -13.66
C GLY A 167 29.17 -26.93 -12.67
N GLN A 168 28.55 -25.76 -12.54
CA GLN A 168 27.19 -25.64 -12.07
C GLN A 168 26.34 -24.77 -13.04
N VAL A 169 26.27 -25.23 -14.27
CA VAL A 169 25.26 -24.78 -15.24
C VAL A 169 23.94 -25.48 -14.88
N GLY A 170 22.93 -24.73 -14.35
CA GLY A 170 21.58 -25.25 -14.33
C GLY A 170 20.71 -25.07 -13.07
N LYS A 171 21.19 -24.44 -11.99
CA LYS A 171 20.24 -24.02 -10.91
C LYS A 171 19.81 -22.59 -11.16
N GLU A 172 18.53 -22.38 -11.46
CA GLU A 172 17.91 -21.05 -11.36
C GLU A 172 18.29 -20.45 -10.02
N LEU A 173 18.93 -19.29 -10.07
CA LEU A 173 19.41 -18.61 -8.88
C LEU A 173 18.20 -18.03 -8.13
N LEU A 174 17.62 -18.80 -7.23
CA LEU A 174 16.50 -18.36 -6.41
C LEU A 174 17.05 -17.42 -5.32
N LEU A 175 16.72 -16.12 -5.44
CA LEU A 175 17.07 -15.15 -4.42
C LEU A 175 16.19 -15.35 -3.18
N ARG A 176 16.81 -15.30 -2.00
CA ARG A 176 16.13 -15.46 -0.71
C ARG A 176 16.34 -14.24 0.19
N PRO A 177 15.44 -13.99 1.16
CA PRO A 177 15.69 -13.01 2.21
C PRO A 177 17.00 -13.35 2.93
N GLY A 178 17.82 -12.32 3.18
CA GLY A 178 19.13 -12.48 3.81
C GLY A 178 20.28 -12.80 2.86
N ASP A 179 20.01 -13.01 1.57
CA ASP A 179 21.11 -13.11 0.60
C ASP A 179 21.78 -11.75 0.42
N GLU A 180 23.09 -11.79 0.28
CA GLU A 180 23.89 -10.60 0.02
C GLU A 180 24.23 -10.52 -1.46
N LEU A 181 24.00 -9.37 -2.05
CA LEU A 181 24.26 -9.07 -3.45
C LEU A 181 25.31 -7.99 -3.59
N LEU A 182 26.32 -8.25 -4.42
CA LEU A 182 27.20 -7.22 -4.92
C LEU A 182 26.62 -6.67 -6.22
N MET A 183 26.25 -5.39 -6.24
CA MET A 183 25.52 -4.76 -7.34
C MET A 183 26.26 -3.54 -7.84
N ARG A 184 26.59 -3.51 -9.14
CA ARG A 184 27.16 -2.33 -9.80
C ARG A 184 26.04 -1.58 -10.52
N CYS A 185 25.53 -0.54 -9.87
CA CYS A 185 24.36 0.19 -10.34
C CYS A 185 24.42 1.68 -9.90
N ARG A 186 23.48 2.45 -10.42
CA ARG A 186 23.19 3.81 -9.92
C ARG A 186 21.96 3.72 -9.03
N ILE A 187 22.05 4.23 -7.80
CA ILE A 187 20.88 4.44 -6.96
C ILE A 187 20.36 5.85 -7.23
N THR A 188 19.07 5.96 -7.49
CA THR A 188 18.38 7.23 -7.75
C THR A 188 17.42 7.54 -6.62
N GLU A 189 17.11 8.82 -6.44
CA GLU A 189 16.02 9.23 -5.56
C GLU A 189 14.69 8.66 -6.02
N LEU A 190 13.76 8.56 -5.07
CA LEU A 190 12.40 8.12 -5.37
C LEU A 190 11.67 9.18 -6.17
N HIS A 191 11.21 8.82 -7.37
CA HIS A 191 10.45 9.70 -8.25
C HIS A 191 9.23 8.96 -8.82
N ASN A 192 8.20 9.72 -9.14
CA ASN A 192 7.02 9.27 -9.84
C ASN A 192 7.09 9.67 -11.31
N THR A 193 6.25 9.07 -12.13
CA THR A 193 6.05 9.49 -13.52
C THR A 193 5.31 10.83 -13.61
N GLY A 194 4.65 11.26 -12.53
CA GLY A 194 3.92 12.53 -12.44
C GLY A 194 2.63 12.55 -13.24
N ASN A 195 2.07 11.39 -13.59
CA ASN A 195 0.81 11.32 -14.30
C ASN A 195 -0.36 11.78 -13.43
N PRO A 196 -1.31 12.55 -13.98
CA PRO A 196 -2.48 12.98 -13.22
C PRO A 196 -3.29 11.79 -12.72
N GLY A 197 -3.67 11.81 -11.43
CA GLY A 197 -4.45 10.74 -10.79
C GLY A 197 -3.70 9.42 -10.57
N GLU A 198 -2.38 9.38 -10.85
CA GLU A 198 -1.56 8.19 -10.60
C GLU A 198 -1.27 8.02 -9.10
N PHE A 199 -1.19 6.77 -8.66
CA PHE A 199 -0.77 6.45 -7.31
C PHE A 199 0.65 6.96 -7.02
N ASP A 200 0.81 7.75 -5.97
CA ASP A 200 2.11 8.29 -5.55
C ASP A 200 3.00 7.19 -4.95
N TYR A 201 3.63 6.43 -5.87
CA TYR A 201 4.49 5.29 -5.52
C TYR A 201 5.74 5.73 -4.74
N ALA A 202 6.32 6.88 -5.07
CA ALA A 202 7.49 7.42 -4.37
C ALA A 202 7.14 7.78 -2.92
N LYS A 203 6.00 8.43 -2.69
CA LYS A 203 5.52 8.75 -1.33
C LYS A 203 5.18 7.47 -0.55
N TRP A 204 4.61 6.48 -1.21
CA TRP A 204 4.31 5.19 -0.59
C TRP A 204 5.59 4.45 -0.17
N LEU A 205 6.63 4.41 -1.03
CA LEU A 205 7.93 3.82 -0.71
C LEU A 205 8.62 4.55 0.45
N ARG A 206 8.63 5.90 0.45
CA ARG A 206 9.16 6.68 1.58
C ARG A 206 8.47 6.31 2.89
N ARG A 207 7.14 6.14 2.89
CA ARG A 207 6.38 5.69 4.05
C ARG A 207 6.69 4.26 4.49
N GLN A 208 7.31 3.45 3.62
CA GLN A 208 7.85 2.14 3.97
C GLN A 208 9.31 2.21 4.47
N GLY A 209 9.91 3.40 4.55
CA GLY A 209 11.30 3.60 4.95
C GLY A 209 12.32 3.45 3.82
N VAL A 210 11.85 3.30 2.58
CA VAL A 210 12.72 3.20 1.40
C VAL A 210 13.20 4.59 1.00
N SER A 211 14.52 4.75 0.79
CA SER A 211 15.17 6.04 0.50
C SER A 211 15.64 6.18 -0.95
N GLY A 212 15.65 5.10 -1.73
CA GLY A 212 16.12 5.14 -3.13
C GLY A 212 15.62 3.98 -3.97
N MET A 213 15.84 4.08 -5.27
CA MET A 213 15.56 3.03 -6.26
C MET A 213 16.84 2.67 -7.01
N ALA A 214 17.04 1.37 -7.25
CA ALA A 214 18.16 0.85 -8.02
C ALA A 214 17.66 -0.12 -9.11
N PHE A 215 18.19 0.07 -10.31
CA PHE A 215 18.04 -0.92 -11.38
C PHE A 215 19.42 -1.47 -11.75
N CYS A 216 19.57 -2.78 -11.72
CA CYS A 216 20.81 -3.45 -12.07
C CYS A 216 20.62 -4.36 -13.28
N TYR A 217 21.43 -4.15 -14.32
CA TYR A 217 21.38 -4.97 -15.52
C TYR A 217 21.96 -6.38 -15.28
N ALA A 218 21.56 -7.32 -16.11
CA ALA A 218 22.13 -8.67 -16.11
C ALA A 218 23.66 -8.62 -16.30
N GLY A 219 24.39 -9.38 -15.47
CA GLY A 219 25.85 -9.40 -15.49
C GLY A 219 26.54 -8.33 -14.62
N TYR A 220 25.81 -7.37 -14.06
CA TYR A 220 26.34 -6.36 -13.13
C TYR A 220 25.96 -6.62 -11.68
N TRP A 221 25.48 -7.79 -11.36
CA TRP A 221 25.21 -8.23 -10.00
C TRP A 221 25.57 -9.69 -9.79
N MET A 222 25.97 -10.02 -8.59
CA MET A 222 26.26 -11.38 -8.17
C MET A 222 25.76 -11.60 -6.75
N ASN A 223 25.32 -12.83 -6.47
CA ASN A 223 24.98 -13.26 -5.12
C ASN A 223 26.27 -13.76 -4.47
N THR A 224 26.64 -13.15 -3.34
CA THR A 224 27.84 -13.50 -2.57
C THR A 224 27.56 -14.53 -1.48
N GLY A 225 26.29 -14.87 -1.29
CA GLY A 225 25.87 -15.84 -0.28
C GLY A 225 24.99 -15.23 0.80
N GLU A 226 24.98 -15.84 1.95
CA GLU A 226 24.20 -15.44 3.10
C GLU A 226 24.93 -14.35 3.90
N SER A 227 24.22 -13.29 4.30
CA SER A 227 24.79 -12.23 5.14
C SER A 227 24.91 -12.68 6.59
N ASP A 228 26.07 -12.44 7.22
CA ASP A 228 26.33 -12.81 8.63
C ASP A 228 25.45 -11.98 9.61
N ASP A 229 25.19 -10.71 9.29
CA ASP A 229 24.48 -9.75 10.15
C ASP A 229 22.99 -9.63 9.80
N MET A 230 22.27 -10.76 9.72
CA MET A 230 20.83 -10.73 9.44
C MET A 230 20.00 -10.27 10.64
N PRO A 231 19.14 -9.24 10.48
CA PRO A 231 18.12 -8.90 11.47
C PRO A 231 17.16 -10.07 11.73
N LEU A 232 16.59 -10.10 12.94
CA LEU A 232 15.62 -11.13 13.34
C LEU A 232 14.43 -11.22 12.37
N THR A 233 13.98 -10.10 11.82
CA THR A 233 12.91 -10.04 10.81
C THR A 233 13.28 -10.75 9.51
N VAL A 234 14.51 -10.59 9.05
CA VAL A 234 15.02 -11.25 7.83
C VAL A 234 15.21 -12.75 8.05
N LYS A 235 15.72 -13.15 9.23
CA LYS A 235 15.81 -14.57 9.63
C LYS A 235 14.44 -15.25 9.64
N ALA A 236 13.41 -14.54 10.13
CA ALA A 236 12.03 -15.01 10.11
C ALA A 236 11.51 -15.22 8.69
N LEU A 237 11.72 -14.24 7.79
CA LEU A 237 11.33 -14.33 6.40
C LEU A 237 12.03 -15.47 5.67
N ARG A 238 13.32 -15.70 5.96
CA ARG A 238 14.10 -16.82 5.40
C ARG A 238 13.57 -18.18 5.88
N ALA A 239 13.28 -18.30 7.18
CA ALA A 239 12.65 -19.50 7.74
C ALA A 239 11.28 -19.77 7.10
N ARG A 240 10.47 -18.73 6.88
CA ARG A 240 9.20 -18.81 6.18
C ARG A 240 9.38 -19.32 4.74
N SER A 241 10.31 -18.75 3.98
CA SER A 241 10.58 -19.19 2.60
C SER A 241 10.96 -20.67 2.54
N TYR A 242 11.78 -21.15 3.48
CA TYR A 242 12.11 -22.55 3.60
C TYR A 242 10.88 -23.45 3.87
N MET A 243 9.96 -23.00 4.74
CA MET A 243 8.70 -23.72 5.01
C MET A 243 7.82 -23.80 3.76
N VAL A 244 7.71 -22.71 3.00
CA VAL A 244 6.94 -22.65 1.75
C VAL A 244 7.55 -23.60 0.70
N GLU A 245 8.86 -23.55 0.48
CA GLU A 245 9.56 -24.44 -0.45
C GLU A 245 9.37 -25.93 -0.09
N ARG A 246 9.41 -26.25 1.20
CA ARG A 246 9.16 -27.61 1.67
C ARG A 246 7.72 -28.06 1.39
N SER A 247 6.75 -27.16 1.51
CA SER A 247 5.33 -27.43 1.27
C SER A 247 5.03 -27.64 -0.22
N ALA A 248 5.83 -27.06 -1.11
CA ALA A 248 5.72 -27.23 -2.57
C ALA A 248 5.85 -28.70 -3.06
N LYS A 249 6.39 -29.57 -2.20
CA LYS A 249 6.46 -31.03 -2.51
C LYS A 249 5.10 -31.73 -2.44
N TYR A 250 4.13 -31.16 -1.75
CA TYR A 250 2.85 -31.79 -1.40
C TYR A 250 1.62 -31.05 -1.93
N LEU A 251 1.76 -29.78 -2.30
CA LEU A 251 0.67 -28.91 -2.76
C LEU A 251 0.97 -28.42 -4.17
N SER A 252 -0.08 -28.28 -5.00
CA SER A 252 -0.01 -27.64 -6.31
C SER A 252 0.34 -26.15 -6.18
N ASP A 253 0.77 -25.50 -7.27
CA ASP A 253 1.21 -24.11 -7.23
C ASP A 253 0.10 -23.16 -6.72
N ASP A 254 -1.14 -23.30 -7.19
CA ASP A 254 -2.29 -22.49 -6.76
C ASP A 254 -2.66 -22.75 -5.30
N ASP A 255 -2.69 -24.03 -4.90
CA ASP A 255 -2.97 -24.40 -3.51
C ASP A 255 -1.88 -23.87 -2.58
N LEU A 256 -0.61 -24.00 -2.98
CA LEU A 256 0.52 -23.50 -2.22
C LEU A 256 0.47 -21.99 -2.08
N ALA A 257 0.11 -21.26 -3.15
CA ALA A 257 -0.02 -19.81 -3.14
C ALA A 257 -1.05 -19.35 -2.09
N VAL A 258 -2.25 -19.94 -2.11
CA VAL A 258 -3.32 -19.60 -1.16
C VAL A 258 -3.00 -20.08 0.24
N PHE A 259 -2.52 -21.33 0.39
CA PHE A 259 -2.17 -21.92 1.68
C PHE A 259 -1.06 -21.13 2.40
N SER A 260 0.04 -20.79 1.68
CA SER A 260 1.13 -20.01 2.27
C SER A 260 0.71 -18.58 2.63
N ALA A 261 -0.18 -17.97 1.83
CA ALA A 261 -0.72 -16.65 2.13
C ALA A 261 -1.57 -16.65 3.42
N ILE A 262 -2.45 -17.65 3.59
CA ILE A 262 -3.33 -17.76 4.76
C ILE A 262 -2.57 -18.18 6.03
N THR A 263 -1.61 -19.10 5.92
CA THR A 263 -0.96 -19.69 7.10
C THR A 263 0.29 -18.96 7.54
N LEU A 264 1.15 -18.54 6.58
CA LEU A 264 2.44 -17.89 6.82
C LEU A 264 2.50 -16.42 6.38
N GLY A 265 1.47 -15.92 5.69
CA GLY A 265 1.45 -14.55 5.16
C GLY A 265 2.33 -14.33 3.93
N ASP A 266 2.77 -15.40 3.29
CA ASP A 266 3.56 -15.31 2.07
C ASP A 266 2.66 -15.15 0.84
N LYS A 267 2.74 -13.98 0.22
CA LYS A 267 1.95 -13.62 -0.96
C LYS A 267 2.77 -13.61 -2.26
N THR A 268 4.02 -14.04 -2.20
CA THR A 268 4.94 -13.96 -3.35
C THR A 268 4.47 -14.81 -4.53
N LYS A 269 3.80 -15.93 -4.24
CA LYS A 269 3.25 -16.86 -5.23
C LYS A 269 1.80 -16.56 -5.64
N VAL A 270 1.11 -15.61 -4.96
CA VAL A 270 -0.27 -15.24 -5.29
C VAL A 270 -0.27 -14.39 -6.56
N ASP A 271 -0.79 -14.95 -7.63
CA ASP A 271 -0.90 -14.28 -8.92
C ASP A 271 -1.99 -13.19 -8.95
N LYS A 272 -2.09 -12.48 -10.07
CA LYS A 272 -3.08 -11.41 -10.27
C LYS A 272 -4.51 -11.96 -10.32
N GLU A 273 -4.69 -13.15 -10.88
CA GLU A 273 -6.01 -13.78 -11.05
C GLU A 273 -6.60 -14.20 -9.70
N ILE A 274 -5.87 -14.96 -8.90
CA ILE A 274 -6.27 -15.32 -7.52
C ILE A 274 -6.57 -14.07 -6.70
N ARG A 275 -5.71 -13.05 -6.78
CA ARG A 275 -5.92 -11.78 -6.06
C ARG A 275 -7.21 -11.09 -6.48
N ASN A 276 -7.53 -11.07 -7.77
CA ASN A 276 -8.76 -10.47 -8.30
C ASN A 276 -10.00 -11.23 -7.81
N VAL A 277 -10.00 -12.58 -7.87
CA VAL A 277 -11.11 -13.41 -7.37
C VAL A 277 -11.40 -13.13 -5.90
N TYR A 278 -10.35 -13.10 -5.05
CA TYR A 278 -10.52 -12.81 -3.61
C TYR A 278 -10.93 -11.35 -3.33
N SER A 279 -10.54 -10.42 -4.20
CA SER A 279 -10.94 -9.01 -4.10
C SER A 279 -12.40 -8.83 -4.49
N SER A 280 -12.82 -9.37 -5.62
CA SER A 280 -14.18 -9.24 -6.14
C SER A 280 -15.22 -9.98 -5.26
N SER A 281 -14.84 -11.11 -4.67
CA SER A 281 -15.67 -11.83 -3.70
C SER A 281 -15.70 -11.19 -2.30
N GLY A 282 -14.86 -10.16 -2.03
CA GLY A 282 -14.83 -9.40 -0.77
C GLY A 282 -14.07 -10.04 0.37
N VAL A 283 -13.21 -11.01 0.09
CA VAL A 283 -12.45 -11.75 1.10
C VAL A 283 -10.94 -11.58 0.99
N SER A 284 -10.45 -10.50 0.37
CA SER A 284 -9.02 -10.16 0.31
C SER A 284 -8.32 -10.16 1.68
N HIS A 285 -9.07 -9.88 2.76
CA HIS A 285 -8.56 -9.88 4.13
C HIS A 285 -8.20 -11.28 4.64
N VAL A 286 -8.70 -12.35 4.01
CA VAL A 286 -8.36 -13.75 4.33
C VAL A 286 -7.00 -14.11 3.77
N LEU A 287 -6.62 -13.62 2.57
CA LEU A 287 -5.27 -13.77 2.01
C LEU A 287 -4.20 -12.95 2.77
N ALA A 288 -4.63 -12.02 3.59
CA ALA A 288 -3.72 -11.28 4.45
C ALA A 288 -3.77 -11.86 5.85
N LEU A 289 -2.61 -12.19 6.43
CA LEU A 289 -2.55 -12.50 7.86
C LEU A 289 -3.14 -11.33 8.64
N SER A 290 -4.26 -11.60 9.31
CA SER A 290 -5.08 -10.60 9.96
C SER A 290 -5.17 -10.84 11.47
N GLY A 291 -5.74 -9.88 12.17
CA GLY A 291 -6.09 -10.03 13.58
C GLY A 291 -7.02 -11.22 13.86
N LEU A 292 -7.81 -11.65 12.86
CA LEU A 292 -8.65 -12.85 12.98
C LEU A 292 -7.80 -14.11 13.20
N HIS A 293 -6.72 -14.30 12.42
CA HIS A 293 -5.82 -15.45 12.54
C HIS A 293 -5.19 -15.52 13.94
N LEU A 294 -4.68 -14.39 14.44
CA LEU A 294 -4.13 -14.32 15.77
C LEU A 294 -5.20 -14.49 16.86
N GLY A 295 -6.39 -13.95 16.64
CA GLY A 295 -7.55 -14.12 17.50
C GLY A 295 -8.01 -15.57 17.62
N ILE A 296 -7.91 -16.34 16.53
CA ILE A 296 -8.20 -17.78 16.52
C ILE A 296 -7.19 -18.53 17.41
N LEU A 297 -5.90 -18.32 17.19
CA LEU A 297 -4.84 -18.95 18.01
C LEU A 297 -4.96 -18.57 19.48
N PHE A 298 -5.24 -17.30 19.74
CA PHE A 298 -5.49 -16.80 21.09
C PHE A 298 -6.73 -17.43 21.71
N GLY A 299 -7.83 -17.56 20.96
CA GLY A 299 -9.07 -18.19 21.42
C GLY A 299 -8.87 -19.64 21.80
N LEU A 300 -8.15 -20.41 20.99
CA LEU A 300 -7.77 -21.79 21.33
C LEU A 300 -6.95 -21.87 22.63
N TRP A 301 -5.97 -20.98 22.74
CA TRP A 301 -5.17 -20.91 23.97
C TRP A 301 -6.02 -20.58 25.20
N GLN A 302 -7.02 -19.70 25.07
CA GLN A 302 -7.96 -19.39 26.13
C GLN A 302 -8.82 -20.62 26.52
N ILE A 303 -9.18 -21.48 25.55
CA ILE A 303 -9.88 -22.74 25.84
C ILE A 303 -8.99 -23.65 26.67
N VAL A 304 -7.71 -23.82 26.32
CA VAL A 304 -6.74 -24.58 27.10
C VAL A 304 -6.63 -24.02 28.51
N LEU A 305 -6.44 -22.72 28.65
CA LEU A 305 -6.34 -22.04 29.95
C LEU A 305 -7.58 -22.24 30.82
N LYS A 306 -8.76 -22.29 30.23
CA LYS A 306 -10.02 -22.50 30.94
C LYS A 306 -10.12 -23.87 31.61
N HIS A 307 -9.46 -24.89 31.05
CA HIS A 307 -9.46 -26.25 31.61
C HIS A 307 -8.34 -26.48 32.62
N LEU A 308 -7.44 -25.51 32.81
CA LEU A 308 -6.37 -25.60 33.81
C LEU A 308 -6.86 -25.19 35.21
N ASP A 309 -6.28 -25.79 36.25
CA ASP A 309 -6.61 -25.47 37.65
C ASP A 309 -6.14 -24.05 38.01
N HIS A 310 -7.10 -23.15 38.23
CA HIS A 310 -6.84 -21.75 38.57
C HIS A 310 -6.29 -21.56 39.99
N ARG A 311 -6.35 -22.59 40.81
CA ARG A 311 -5.84 -22.55 42.20
C ARG A 311 -4.31 -22.39 42.25
N ARG A 312 -3.60 -22.85 41.22
CA ARG A 312 -2.14 -22.70 41.11
C ARG A 312 -1.78 -21.39 40.36
N ARG A 313 -1.90 -20.27 41.06
CA ARG A 313 -1.70 -18.92 40.47
C ARG A 313 -0.40 -18.78 39.66
N ARG A 314 0.74 -19.32 40.13
CA ARG A 314 2.04 -19.26 39.44
C ARG A 314 2.02 -20.06 38.13
N PHE A 315 1.42 -21.26 38.14
CA PHE A 315 1.29 -22.10 36.95
C PHE A 315 0.38 -21.47 35.93
N PHE A 316 -0.71 -20.86 36.37
CA PHE A 316 -1.65 -20.16 35.48
C PHE A 316 -1.02 -18.90 34.81
N LEU A 317 -0.20 -18.16 35.58
CA LEU A 317 0.58 -17.05 35.04
C LEU A 317 1.61 -17.53 34.02
N PHE A 318 2.33 -18.61 34.30
CA PHE A 318 3.28 -19.25 33.40
C PHE A 318 2.60 -19.66 32.08
N MET A 319 1.43 -20.30 32.13
CA MET A 319 0.68 -20.68 30.94
C MET A 319 0.19 -19.47 30.15
N ARG A 320 -0.19 -18.37 30.78
CA ARG A 320 -0.51 -17.12 30.09
C ARG A 320 0.70 -16.54 29.34
N LEU A 321 1.85 -16.53 29.98
CA LEU A 321 3.11 -16.07 29.36
C LEU A 321 3.51 -17.00 28.21
N LEU A 322 3.35 -18.30 28.35
CA LEU A 322 3.59 -19.27 27.28
C LEU A 322 2.68 -19.04 26.07
N GLY A 323 1.41 -18.72 26.28
CA GLY A 323 0.49 -18.36 25.20
C GLY A 323 0.90 -17.07 24.49
N LEU A 324 1.32 -16.05 25.22
CA LEU A 324 1.84 -14.82 24.63
C LEU A 324 3.12 -15.09 23.83
N LEU A 325 4.02 -15.92 24.35
CA LEU A 325 5.22 -16.34 23.64
C LEU A 325 4.87 -17.11 22.35
N GLY A 326 3.86 -18.00 22.38
CA GLY A 326 3.34 -18.70 21.20
C GLY A 326 2.81 -17.74 20.13
N LEU A 327 2.08 -16.69 20.55
CA LEU A 327 1.60 -15.65 19.62
C LEU A 327 2.77 -14.85 19.01
N LEU A 328 3.79 -14.54 19.80
CA LEU A 328 5.00 -13.87 19.30
C LEU A 328 5.80 -14.78 18.36
N ALA A 329 5.91 -16.07 18.67
CA ALA A 329 6.55 -17.07 17.81
C ALA A 329 5.81 -17.20 16.47
N PHE A 330 4.48 -17.19 16.47
CA PHE A 330 3.69 -17.17 15.24
C PHE A 330 3.89 -15.86 14.45
N ALA A 331 3.92 -14.71 15.13
CA ALA A 331 4.21 -13.43 14.49
C ALA A 331 5.62 -13.40 13.88
N TYR A 332 6.60 -14.03 14.55
CA TYR A 332 7.95 -14.21 14.04
C TYR A 332 7.96 -15.06 12.78
N LEU A 333 7.37 -16.25 12.79
CA LEU A 333 7.28 -17.13 11.62
C LEU A 333 6.58 -16.47 10.42
N ALA A 334 5.60 -15.62 10.71
CA ALA A 334 4.91 -14.84 9.68
C ALA A 334 5.73 -13.65 9.14
N GLY A 335 6.93 -13.37 9.68
CA GLY A 335 7.77 -12.24 9.30
C GLY A 335 7.31 -10.88 9.83
N PHE A 336 6.61 -10.86 10.97
CA PHE A 336 6.10 -9.65 11.63
C PHE A 336 5.27 -8.71 10.71
N PRO A 337 4.27 -9.21 9.97
CA PRO A 337 3.45 -8.31 9.16
C PRO A 337 2.77 -7.28 10.07
N LYS A 338 2.71 -6.01 9.61
CA LYS A 338 2.16 -4.88 10.39
C LYS A 338 0.76 -5.16 10.96
N SER A 339 -0.09 -5.90 10.22
CA SER A 339 -1.42 -6.32 10.67
C SER A 339 -1.39 -7.23 11.90
N LEU A 340 -0.43 -8.16 11.93
CA LEU A 340 -0.30 -9.13 13.01
C LEU A 340 0.28 -8.49 14.28
N VAL A 341 1.27 -7.59 14.11
CA VAL A 341 1.84 -6.80 15.22
C VAL A 341 0.75 -5.97 15.91
N ARG A 342 -0.13 -5.31 15.12
CA ARG A 342 -1.27 -4.57 15.68
C ARG A 342 -2.19 -5.47 16.51
N ALA A 343 -2.56 -6.61 15.94
CA ALA A 343 -3.42 -7.57 16.64
C ALA A 343 -2.77 -8.12 17.90
N ALA A 344 -1.47 -8.43 17.85
CA ALA A 344 -0.71 -8.90 19.03
C ALA A 344 -0.70 -7.85 20.14
N LEU A 345 -0.47 -6.58 19.82
CA LEU A 345 -0.52 -5.48 20.77
C LEU A 345 -1.92 -5.30 21.39
N MET A 346 -2.97 -5.32 20.57
CA MET A 346 -4.35 -5.24 21.06
C MET A 346 -4.68 -6.41 22.01
N LEU A 347 -4.26 -7.63 21.67
CA LEU A 347 -4.46 -8.80 22.53
C LEU A 347 -3.61 -8.74 23.81
N ALA A 348 -2.40 -8.21 23.75
CA ALA A 348 -1.57 -7.99 24.93
C ALA A 348 -2.23 -6.99 25.89
N PHE A 349 -2.75 -5.87 25.39
CA PHE A 349 -3.52 -4.92 26.20
C PHE A 349 -4.78 -5.54 26.77
N CYS A 350 -5.49 -6.38 26.00
CA CYS A 350 -6.65 -7.12 26.45
C CYS A 350 -6.30 -8.06 27.63
N GLN A 351 -5.18 -8.79 27.54
CA GLN A 351 -4.70 -9.66 28.60
C GLN A 351 -4.30 -8.89 29.87
N MET A 352 -3.62 -7.77 29.69
CA MET A 352 -3.18 -6.92 30.79
C MET A 352 -4.38 -6.33 31.55
N GLN A 353 -5.40 -5.85 30.86
CA GLN A 353 -6.61 -5.30 31.47
C GLN A 353 -7.43 -6.37 32.22
N HIS A 354 -7.45 -7.59 31.72
CA HIS A 354 -8.11 -8.69 32.44
C HIS A 354 -7.44 -8.94 33.80
N HIS A 355 -6.14 -8.69 33.92
CA HIS A 355 -5.43 -8.77 35.18
C HIS A 355 -5.86 -7.69 36.18
N PHE A 356 -6.18 -6.49 35.69
CA PHE A 356 -6.62 -5.34 36.48
C PHE A 356 -8.15 -5.24 36.64
N GLN A 357 -8.90 -6.32 36.43
CA GLN A 357 -10.36 -6.40 36.52
C GLN A 357 -11.12 -5.40 35.62
N GLY A 358 -10.47 -4.91 34.57
CA GLY A 358 -11.09 -4.05 33.57
C GLY A 358 -11.81 -4.83 32.47
N GLU A 359 -12.60 -4.13 31.67
CA GLU A 359 -13.22 -4.72 30.48
C GLU A 359 -12.15 -5.01 29.40
N PRO A 360 -11.94 -6.28 28.99
CA PRO A 360 -10.83 -6.67 28.12
C PRO A 360 -10.93 -6.08 26.71
N PHE A 361 -12.14 -5.96 26.18
CA PHE A 361 -12.37 -5.39 24.84
C PHE A 361 -12.99 -4.00 24.99
N SER A 362 -12.14 -3.00 25.18
CA SER A 362 -12.59 -1.61 25.33
C SER A 362 -12.04 -0.71 24.22
N VAL A 363 -12.75 0.36 23.95
CA VAL A 363 -12.30 1.42 23.04
C VAL A 363 -10.98 2.01 23.52
N ASN A 364 -10.77 2.08 24.85
CA ASN A 364 -9.52 2.58 25.42
C ASN A 364 -8.32 1.70 25.05
N ASN A 365 -8.49 0.37 25.03
CA ASN A 365 -7.43 -0.56 24.60
C ASN A 365 -7.07 -0.43 23.14
N LEU A 366 -8.07 -0.23 22.29
CA LEU A 366 -7.85 0.00 20.85
C LEU A 366 -6.97 1.23 20.65
N PHE A 367 -7.31 2.37 21.25
CA PHE A 367 -6.57 3.61 21.09
C PHE A 367 -5.22 3.61 21.81
N SER A 368 -5.09 2.91 22.97
CA SER A 368 -3.79 2.71 23.62
C SER A 368 -2.84 1.91 22.71
N ALA A 369 -3.31 0.81 22.11
CA ALA A 369 -2.52 0.05 21.15
C ALA A 369 -2.15 0.90 19.92
N GLY A 370 -3.08 1.72 19.43
CA GLY A 370 -2.83 2.65 18.34
C GLY A 370 -1.77 3.69 18.68
N LEU A 371 -1.84 4.26 19.86
CA LEU A 371 -0.86 5.25 20.32
C LEU A 371 0.56 4.65 20.40
N VAL A 372 0.68 3.43 20.94
CA VAL A 372 1.96 2.71 20.98
C VAL A 372 2.50 2.45 19.57
N ILE A 373 1.65 1.99 18.64
CA ILE A 373 2.06 1.75 17.26
C ILE A 373 2.57 3.04 16.60
N LEU A 374 1.83 4.15 16.77
CA LEU A 374 2.21 5.44 16.17
C LEU A 374 3.47 6.03 16.79
N LEU A 375 3.74 5.75 18.06
CA LEU A 375 4.96 6.19 18.74
C LEU A 375 6.21 5.55 18.13
N PHE A 376 6.14 4.25 17.78
CA PHE A 376 7.25 3.52 17.16
C PHE A 376 7.29 3.63 15.63
N SER A 377 6.15 3.89 15.00
CA SER A 377 6.02 4.00 13.55
C SER A 377 4.95 5.05 13.20
N PRO A 378 5.28 6.35 13.20
CA PRO A 378 4.32 7.43 12.93
C PRO A 378 3.74 7.34 11.52
N GLN A 379 4.49 6.80 10.55
CA GLN A 379 4.05 6.55 9.19
C GLN A 379 2.90 5.53 9.10
N ALA A 380 2.67 4.72 10.15
CA ALA A 380 1.58 3.75 10.19
C ALA A 380 0.20 4.43 10.10
N LEU A 381 0.06 5.70 10.49
CA LEU A 381 -1.19 6.46 10.35
C LEU A 381 -1.67 6.53 8.90
N PHE A 382 -0.73 6.57 7.95
CA PHE A 382 -1.01 6.63 6.51
C PHE A 382 -1.11 5.25 5.85
N ASP A 383 -0.86 4.18 6.59
CA ASP A 383 -0.99 2.80 6.10
C ASP A 383 -2.47 2.40 6.01
N VAL A 384 -2.91 2.04 4.79
CA VAL A 384 -4.30 1.66 4.53
C VAL A 384 -4.72 0.47 5.40
N GLY A 385 -3.82 -0.49 5.60
CA GLY A 385 -4.08 -1.65 6.45
C GLY A 385 -4.29 -1.26 7.93
N PHE A 386 -3.56 -0.24 8.43
CA PHE A 386 -3.78 0.32 9.76
C PHE A 386 -5.17 0.94 9.87
N GLN A 387 -5.53 1.81 8.92
CA GLN A 387 -6.81 2.52 8.91
C GLN A 387 -7.99 1.55 8.84
N LEU A 388 -7.95 0.57 7.92
CA LEU A 388 -9.01 -0.44 7.77
C LEU A 388 -9.15 -1.32 9.02
N SER A 389 -8.02 -1.74 9.63
CA SER A 389 -8.04 -2.54 10.85
C SER A 389 -8.66 -1.77 12.02
N PHE A 390 -8.28 -0.50 12.21
CA PHE A 390 -8.84 0.34 13.28
C PHE A 390 -10.32 0.65 13.05
N ALA A 391 -10.72 0.99 11.82
CA ALA A 391 -12.10 1.25 11.46
C ALA A 391 -12.99 0.00 11.71
N SER A 392 -12.52 -1.18 11.28
CA SER A 392 -13.24 -2.45 11.48
C SER A 392 -13.44 -2.77 12.95
N VAL A 393 -12.35 -2.75 13.77
CA VAL A 393 -12.44 -3.06 15.21
C VAL A 393 -13.27 -2.02 15.94
N LEU A 394 -13.11 -0.72 15.64
CA LEU A 394 -13.91 0.34 16.23
C LEU A 394 -15.40 0.16 15.89
N GLY A 395 -15.70 -0.14 14.62
CA GLY A 395 -17.07 -0.44 14.18
C GLY A 395 -17.67 -1.61 14.97
N ILE A 396 -16.95 -2.72 15.09
CA ILE A 396 -17.40 -3.89 15.86
C ILE A 396 -17.63 -3.51 17.33
N LEU A 397 -16.72 -2.79 17.98
CA LEU A 397 -16.85 -2.38 19.37
C LEU A 397 -18.06 -1.46 19.59
N LEU A 398 -18.35 -0.57 18.65
CA LEU A 398 -19.45 0.38 18.76
C LEU A 398 -20.81 -0.27 18.41
N TYR A 399 -20.90 -0.99 17.30
CA TYR A 399 -22.18 -1.44 16.73
C TYR A 399 -22.66 -2.80 17.23
N MET A 400 -21.74 -3.71 17.63
CA MET A 400 -22.16 -5.03 18.12
C MET A 400 -23.05 -4.95 19.36
N GLY A 401 -22.86 -3.95 20.20
CA GLY A 401 -23.71 -3.71 21.37
C GLY A 401 -25.15 -3.26 21.05
N LEU A 402 -25.38 -2.74 19.82
CA LEU A 402 -26.70 -2.32 19.36
C LEU A 402 -27.51 -3.44 18.71
N LEU A 403 -26.82 -4.44 18.13
CA LEU A 403 -27.43 -5.54 17.40
C LEU A 403 -27.88 -6.59 18.41
N ILE A 404 -29.09 -6.40 18.94
CA ILE A 404 -29.72 -7.30 19.89
C ILE A 404 -30.12 -8.57 19.17
N THR A 405 -29.41 -9.66 19.44
CA THR A 405 -29.87 -11.00 19.02
C THR A 405 -31.12 -11.36 19.81
N PRO A 406 -32.25 -11.72 19.16
CA PRO A 406 -33.46 -12.13 19.83
C PRO A 406 -33.17 -13.27 20.83
N LYS A 407 -33.76 -13.20 22.03
CA LYS A 407 -33.55 -14.21 23.08
C LYS A 407 -33.86 -15.63 22.61
N THR A 408 -34.80 -15.78 21.67
CA THR A 408 -35.15 -17.04 21.02
C THR A 408 -34.08 -17.64 20.15
N LEU A 409 -33.31 -16.79 19.44
CA LEU A 409 -32.15 -17.20 18.63
C LEU A 409 -30.97 -17.68 19.49
N MET A 410 -30.81 -17.14 20.71
CA MET A 410 -29.73 -17.51 21.61
C MET A 410 -29.81 -18.98 22.09
N LYS A 411 -30.96 -19.64 21.97
CA LYS A 411 -31.14 -21.04 22.40
C LYS A 411 -30.58 -22.03 21.36
N ARG A 412 -30.40 -21.63 20.08
CA ARG A 412 -29.91 -22.51 19.01
C ARG A 412 -28.42 -22.16 18.71
N PRO A 413 -27.43 -23.00 19.06
CA PRO A 413 -26.04 -22.67 18.98
C PRO A 413 -25.57 -22.41 17.53
N VAL A 414 -25.99 -23.20 16.57
CA VAL A 414 -25.63 -23.04 15.15
C VAL A 414 -26.22 -21.74 14.59
N LEU A 415 -27.50 -21.47 14.81
CA LEU A 415 -28.14 -20.25 14.32
C LEU A 415 -27.53 -19.00 14.97
N ARG A 416 -27.17 -19.06 16.26
CA ARG A 416 -26.43 -17.98 16.95
C ARG A 416 -25.10 -17.73 16.30
N TRP A 417 -24.33 -18.78 15.95
CA TRP A 417 -23.05 -18.65 15.28
C TRP A 417 -23.19 -18.00 13.91
N VAL A 418 -24.12 -18.48 13.07
CA VAL A 418 -24.41 -17.93 11.73
C VAL A 418 -24.77 -16.44 11.81
N VAL A 419 -25.72 -16.08 12.68
CA VAL A 419 -26.18 -14.71 12.85
C VAL A 419 -25.04 -13.82 13.38
N SER A 420 -24.25 -14.32 14.34
CA SER A 420 -23.11 -13.54 14.86
C SER A 420 -22.06 -13.29 13.79
N LEU A 421 -21.74 -14.28 12.95
CA LEU A 421 -20.80 -14.13 11.84
C LEU A 421 -21.31 -13.11 10.82
N ALA A 422 -22.61 -13.20 10.43
CA ALA A 422 -23.23 -12.23 9.54
C ALA A 422 -23.18 -10.80 10.10
N LEU A 423 -23.57 -10.62 11.36
CA LEU A 423 -23.59 -9.30 12.00
C LEU A 423 -22.19 -8.68 12.10
N VAL A 424 -21.18 -9.47 12.51
CA VAL A 424 -19.79 -9.01 12.54
C VAL A 424 -19.32 -8.62 11.14
N SER A 425 -19.61 -9.42 10.12
CA SER A 425 -19.23 -9.14 8.73
C SER A 425 -19.89 -7.86 8.22
N VAL A 426 -21.20 -7.68 8.43
CA VAL A 426 -21.91 -6.46 8.03
C VAL A 426 -21.36 -5.23 8.72
N VAL A 427 -21.15 -5.29 10.03
CA VAL A 427 -20.62 -4.14 10.79
C VAL A 427 -19.20 -3.79 10.36
N ALA A 428 -18.35 -4.79 10.19
CA ALA A 428 -16.98 -4.58 9.71
C ALA A 428 -16.98 -3.96 8.30
N GLN A 429 -17.83 -4.49 7.39
CA GLN A 429 -17.95 -3.96 6.03
C GLN A 429 -18.46 -2.52 6.02
N LEU A 430 -19.50 -2.20 6.79
CA LEU A 430 -20.02 -0.82 6.91
C LEU A 430 -18.97 0.14 7.46
N ALA A 431 -18.19 -0.27 8.46
CA ALA A 431 -17.16 0.57 9.05
C ALA A 431 -15.97 0.81 8.11
N THR A 432 -15.62 -0.17 7.27
CA THR A 432 -14.51 -0.09 6.32
C THR A 432 -14.91 0.42 4.95
N PHE A 433 -16.20 0.35 4.59
CA PHE A 433 -16.74 0.73 3.27
C PHE A 433 -16.22 2.08 2.76
N PRO A 434 -16.25 3.20 3.53
CA PRO A 434 -15.83 4.50 3.00
C PRO A 434 -14.33 4.51 2.62
N LEU A 435 -13.49 3.86 3.41
CA LEU A 435 -12.05 3.76 3.13
C LEU A 435 -11.76 2.81 1.97
N VAL A 436 -12.47 1.68 1.88
CA VAL A 436 -12.33 0.72 0.78
C VAL A 436 -12.70 1.40 -0.54
N ALA A 437 -13.82 2.11 -0.59
CA ALA A 437 -14.24 2.88 -1.76
C ALA A 437 -13.22 3.95 -2.14
N TYR A 438 -12.66 4.67 -1.16
CA TYR A 438 -11.68 5.73 -1.40
C TYR A 438 -10.33 5.22 -1.94
N TYR A 439 -9.79 4.12 -1.35
CA TYR A 439 -8.46 3.63 -1.72
C TYR A 439 -8.46 2.65 -2.90
N PHE A 440 -9.49 1.82 -3.01
CA PHE A 440 -9.54 0.75 -4.01
C PHE A 440 -10.57 1.01 -5.10
N HIS A 441 -11.45 2.00 -4.93
CA HIS A 441 -12.48 2.39 -5.91
C HIS A 441 -13.47 1.28 -6.27
N THR A 442 -13.39 0.15 -5.58
CA THR A 442 -14.23 -1.02 -5.77
C THR A 442 -14.73 -1.50 -4.41
N VAL A 443 -16.03 -1.79 -4.31
CA VAL A 443 -16.65 -2.28 -3.09
C VAL A 443 -17.35 -3.60 -3.38
N PRO A 444 -16.87 -4.71 -2.82
CA PRO A 444 -17.51 -6.00 -2.98
C PRO A 444 -18.78 -6.08 -2.13
N LEU A 445 -19.92 -6.31 -2.77
CA LEU A 445 -21.22 -6.36 -2.07
C LEU A 445 -21.49 -7.72 -1.42
N TYR A 446 -21.00 -8.80 -2.03
CA TYR A 446 -21.26 -10.17 -1.57
C TYR A 446 -20.27 -10.68 -0.51
N GLY A 447 -19.38 -9.83 0.01
CA GLY A 447 -18.39 -10.21 1.02
C GLY A 447 -18.98 -10.86 2.27
N VAL A 448 -20.19 -10.47 2.69
CA VAL A 448 -20.89 -11.10 3.82
C VAL A 448 -21.20 -12.57 3.52
N VAL A 449 -21.68 -12.88 2.30
CA VAL A 449 -21.99 -14.25 1.87
C VAL A 449 -20.71 -15.06 1.73
N SER A 450 -19.69 -14.49 1.10
CA SER A 450 -18.39 -15.14 0.93
C SER A 450 -17.73 -15.50 2.26
N ASN A 451 -17.94 -14.70 3.30
CA ASN A 451 -17.40 -14.97 4.64
C ASN A 451 -17.99 -16.21 5.31
N PHE A 452 -19.18 -16.68 4.93
CA PHE A 452 -19.74 -17.92 5.48
C PHE A 452 -18.94 -19.18 5.11
N VAL A 453 -18.25 -19.14 3.98
CA VAL A 453 -17.37 -20.24 3.54
C VAL A 453 -15.89 -19.89 3.84
N ALA A 454 -15.45 -18.68 3.47
CA ALA A 454 -14.06 -18.31 3.56
C ALA A 454 -13.54 -18.30 5.01
N VAL A 455 -14.30 -17.79 5.98
CA VAL A 455 -13.84 -17.70 7.38
C VAL A 455 -13.72 -19.08 8.04
N PRO A 456 -14.72 -20.00 7.97
CA PRO A 456 -14.55 -21.33 8.53
C PRO A 456 -13.46 -22.15 7.86
N VAL A 457 -13.36 -22.09 6.53
CA VAL A 457 -12.30 -22.81 5.80
C VAL A 457 -10.92 -22.26 6.15
N ALA A 458 -10.75 -20.94 6.20
CA ALA A 458 -9.49 -20.33 6.63
C ALA A 458 -9.10 -20.71 8.07
N TYR A 459 -10.11 -20.84 8.97
CA TYR A 459 -9.89 -21.36 10.31
C TYR A 459 -9.32 -22.80 10.28
N LEU A 460 -9.92 -23.69 9.50
CA LEU A 460 -9.46 -25.08 9.35
C LEU A 460 -8.06 -25.13 8.71
N LEU A 461 -7.83 -24.35 7.64
CA LEU A 461 -6.54 -24.27 6.97
C LEU A 461 -5.43 -23.78 7.92
N LEU A 462 -5.71 -22.80 8.78
CA LEU A 462 -4.75 -22.32 9.76
C LEU A 462 -4.42 -23.39 10.81
N MET A 463 -5.43 -24.10 11.30
CA MET A 463 -5.27 -25.17 12.31
C MET A 463 -4.49 -26.35 11.75
N LEU A 464 -4.93 -26.85 10.59
CA LEU A 464 -4.26 -27.96 9.90
C LEU A 464 -2.85 -27.53 9.44
N GLY A 465 -2.70 -26.29 8.97
CA GLY A 465 -1.43 -25.72 8.56
C GLY A 465 -0.40 -25.70 9.69
N LEU A 466 -0.81 -25.31 10.91
CA LEU A 466 0.08 -25.36 12.06
C LEU A 466 0.59 -26.79 12.33
N VAL A 467 -0.30 -27.77 12.28
CA VAL A 467 0.07 -29.20 12.44
C VAL A 467 0.95 -29.65 11.27
N PHE A 468 0.61 -29.29 10.04
CA PHE A 468 1.36 -29.61 8.82
C PHE A 468 2.82 -29.13 8.90
N TYR A 469 3.07 -27.92 9.43
CA TYR A 469 4.43 -27.39 9.56
C TYR A 469 5.21 -28.00 10.72
N VAL A 470 4.53 -28.28 11.84
CA VAL A 470 5.19 -28.80 13.06
C VAL A 470 5.46 -30.31 12.98
N VAL A 471 4.61 -31.06 12.28
CA VAL A 471 4.64 -32.54 12.27
C VAL A 471 4.89 -33.07 10.85
N PRO A 472 6.17 -33.14 10.39
CA PRO A 472 6.50 -33.43 9.00
C PRO A 472 5.99 -34.79 8.48
N PHE A 473 5.91 -35.82 9.33
CA PHE A 473 5.47 -37.16 8.91
C PHE A 473 3.96 -37.22 8.61
N LEU A 474 3.16 -36.27 9.06
CA LEU A 474 1.73 -36.14 8.73
C LEU A 474 1.47 -35.40 7.42
N GLN A 475 2.47 -34.74 6.84
CA GLN A 475 2.30 -33.92 5.61
C GLN A 475 1.65 -34.68 4.46
N PRO A 476 2.08 -35.93 4.11
CA PRO A 476 1.45 -36.69 3.01
C PRO A 476 -0.03 -37.02 3.27
N LEU A 477 -0.39 -37.29 4.53
CA LEU A 477 -1.75 -37.61 4.93
C LEU A 477 -2.65 -36.38 4.94
N MET A 478 -2.09 -35.22 5.29
CA MET A 478 -2.84 -33.95 5.39
C MET A 478 -3.01 -33.26 4.04
N ALA A 479 -2.10 -33.47 3.09
CA ALA A 479 -2.12 -32.80 1.78
C ALA A 479 -3.46 -32.98 1.02
N PRO A 480 -4.08 -34.16 0.92
CA PRO A 480 -5.37 -34.32 0.26
C PRO A 480 -6.51 -33.53 0.94
N VAL A 481 -6.48 -33.45 2.28
CA VAL A 481 -7.49 -32.71 3.05
C VAL A 481 -7.30 -31.19 2.83
N LEU A 482 -6.06 -30.71 2.81
CA LEU A 482 -5.75 -29.32 2.51
C LEU A 482 -6.16 -28.95 1.08
N HIS A 483 -5.84 -29.82 0.10
CA HIS A 483 -6.28 -29.65 -1.29
C HIS A 483 -7.80 -29.56 -1.41
N PHE A 484 -8.54 -30.45 -0.76
CA PHE A 484 -10.00 -30.40 -0.76
C PHE A 484 -10.56 -29.08 -0.20
N LEU A 485 -10.02 -28.60 0.94
CA LEU A 485 -10.47 -27.36 1.57
C LEU A 485 -10.14 -26.15 0.70
N LEU A 486 -8.96 -26.12 0.09
CA LEU A 486 -8.51 -25.04 -0.81
C LEU A 486 -9.35 -25.01 -2.08
N SER A 487 -9.56 -26.19 -2.70
CA SER A 487 -10.40 -26.32 -3.89
C SER A 487 -11.84 -25.89 -3.62
N LEU A 488 -12.42 -26.31 -2.49
CA LEU A 488 -13.77 -25.90 -2.08
C LEU A 488 -13.86 -24.37 -1.95
N MET A 489 -12.86 -23.75 -1.31
CA MET A 489 -12.83 -22.30 -1.10
C MET A 489 -12.62 -21.56 -2.43
N ASN A 490 -11.64 -21.95 -3.24
CA ASN A 490 -11.31 -21.29 -4.50
C ASN A 490 -12.48 -21.40 -5.51
N THR A 491 -13.10 -22.59 -5.64
CA THR A 491 -14.26 -22.80 -6.52
C THR A 491 -15.45 -21.93 -6.09
N PHE A 492 -15.76 -21.90 -4.79
CA PHE A 492 -16.85 -21.08 -4.28
C PHE A 492 -16.60 -19.59 -4.48
N LEU A 493 -15.38 -19.11 -4.21
CA LEU A 493 -15.03 -17.71 -4.38
C LEU A 493 -14.96 -17.31 -5.87
N GLY A 494 -14.50 -18.21 -6.75
CA GLY A 494 -14.56 -18.03 -8.20
C GLY A 494 -15.99 -17.81 -8.67
N TRP A 495 -16.90 -18.69 -8.26
CA TRP A 495 -18.33 -18.54 -8.55
C TRP A 495 -18.89 -17.22 -8.03
N MET A 496 -18.56 -16.82 -6.78
CA MET A 496 -19.02 -15.54 -6.19
C MET A 496 -18.47 -14.32 -6.94
N ALA A 497 -17.26 -14.41 -7.49
CA ALA A 497 -16.64 -13.31 -8.24
C ALA A 497 -17.32 -13.08 -9.61
N GLU A 498 -17.94 -14.12 -10.19
CA GLU A 498 -18.63 -14.08 -11.48
C GLU A 498 -20.11 -13.62 -11.35
N VAL A 499 -20.67 -13.59 -10.14
CA VAL A 499 -22.06 -13.14 -9.93
C VAL A 499 -22.22 -11.68 -10.34
N PRO A 500 -23.13 -11.36 -11.29
CA PRO A 500 -23.32 -10.00 -11.76
C PRO A 500 -23.74 -9.05 -10.63
N GLY A 501 -23.20 -7.82 -10.65
CA GLY A 501 -23.44 -6.81 -9.62
C GLY A 501 -22.71 -7.06 -8.31
N GLY A 502 -21.74 -7.98 -8.27
CA GLY A 502 -20.95 -8.30 -7.07
C GLY A 502 -20.02 -7.18 -6.63
N VAL A 503 -19.60 -6.32 -7.54
CA VAL A 503 -18.66 -5.23 -7.28
C VAL A 503 -19.28 -3.89 -7.68
N LEU A 504 -19.37 -2.98 -6.70
CA LEU A 504 -19.76 -1.59 -6.92
C LEU A 504 -18.51 -0.76 -7.18
N HIS A 505 -18.43 -0.09 -8.33
CA HIS A 505 -17.39 0.89 -8.62
C HIS A 505 -17.82 2.25 -8.08
N PHE A 506 -17.14 2.75 -7.07
CA PHE A 506 -17.47 4.02 -6.43
C PHE A 506 -16.18 4.70 -5.95
N ARG A 507 -15.99 5.95 -6.36
CA ARG A 507 -14.81 6.79 -6.08
C ARG A 507 -15.24 8.03 -5.30
N PRO A 508 -15.47 7.93 -3.99
CA PRO A 508 -15.84 9.11 -3.20
C PRO A 508 -14.67 10.06 -3.04
N SER A 509 -14.95 11.36 -3.04
CA SER A 509 -14.00 12.38 -2.61
C SER A 509 -13.67 12.23 -1.12
N LEU A 510 -12.54 12.80 -0.67
CA LEU A 510 -12.20 12.78 0.76
C LEU A 510 -13.31 13.40 1.62
N VAL A 511 -13.94 14.47 1.11
CA VAL A 511 -15.07 15.14 1.79
C VAL A 511 -16.26 14.19 1.91
N ALA A 512 -16.58 13.45 0.85
CA ALA A 512 -17.65 12.45 0.89
C ALA A 512 -17.36 11.34 1.90
N VAL A 513 -16.12 10.84 1.96
CA VAL A 513 -15.70 9.85 2.98
C VAL A 513 -15.95 10.35 4.39
N LEU A 514 -15.56 11.59 4.69
CA LEU A 514 -15.80 12.20 6.00
C LEU A 514 -17.30 12.33 6.30
N LEU A 515 -18.10 12.76 5.31
CA LEU A 515 -19.55 12.87 5.45
C LEU A 515 -20.21 11.50 5.66
N ILE A 516 -19.77 10.45 4.98
CA ILE A 516 -20.25 9.09 5.20
C ILE A 516 -19.95 8.63 6.63
N TYR A 517 -18.76 8.92 7.17
CA TYR A 517 -18.48 8.63 8.58
C TYR A 517 -19.35 9.44 9.55
N VAL A 518 -19.70 10.69 9.23
CA VAL A 518 -20.67 11.47 10.01
C VAL A 518 -22.05 10.81 9.95
N VAL A 519 -22.51 10.35 8.77
CA VAL A 519 -23.76 9.60 8.63
C VAL A 519 -23.76 8.35 9.50
N LEU A 520 -22.69 7.54 9.44
CA LEU A 520 -22.55 6.35 10.29
C LEU A 520 -22.59 6.71 11.77
N ALA A 521 -21.83 7.70 12.22
CA ALA A 521 -21.79 8.13 13.62
C ALA A 521 -23.16 8.64 14.11
N MET A 522 -23.89 9.41 13.29
CA MET A 522 -25.22 9.91 13.61
C MET A 522 -26.26 8.78 13.64
N SER A 523 -26.19 7.85 12.68
CA SER A 523 -27.04 6.65 12.65
C SER A 523 -26.84 5.78 13.90
N PHE A 524 -25.56 5.58 14.28
CA PHE A 524 -25.20 4.92 15.51
C PHE A 524 -25.83 5.63 16.75
N ARG A 525 -25.68 6.95 16.82
CA ARG A 525 -26.21 7.72 17.93
C ARG A 525 -27.75 7.70 17.99
N ALA A 526 -28.40 7.71 16.82
CA ALA A 526 -29.87 7.61 16.72
C ALA A 526 -30.40 6.27 17.26
N LEU A 527 -29.66 5.17 16.98
CA LEU A 527 -30.06 3.81 17.35
C LEU A 527 -29.57 3.37 18.74
N ARG A 528 -28.80 4.22 19.43
CA ARG A 528 -28.13 3.88 20.72
C ARG A 528 -29.09 3.35 21.80
N ARG A 529 -30.32 3.85 21.86
CA ARG A 529 -31.32 3.42 22.85
C ARG A 529 -32.11 2.19 22.40
N GLY A 530 -31.74 1.57 21.26
CA GLY A 530 -32.42 0.47 20.61
C GLY A 530 -33.39 0.93 19.53
N VAL A 531 -33.75 0.03 18.63
CA VAL A 531 -34.62 0.29 17.47
C VAL A 531 -36.00 0.83 17.89
N LYS A 532 -36.46 0.53 19.11
CA LYS A 532 -37.74 1.01 19.64
C LYS A 532 -37.72 2.48 20.06
N TYR A 533 -36.54 3.06 20.35
CA TYR A 533 -36.38 4.42 20.88
C TYR A 533 -35.42 5.23 20.03
N VAL A 534 -35.74 5.36 18.73
CA VAL A 534 -34.93 6.12 17.77
C VAL A 534 -34.94 7.61 18.11
N ASP A 535 -33.76 8.20 18.25
CA ASP A 535 -33.63 9.65 18.44
C ASP A 535 -33.63 10.37 17.07
N TRP A 536 -34.78 10.87 16.71
CA TRP A 536 -35.06 11.53 15.43
C TRP A 536 -34.19 12.76 15.15
N ARG A 537 -33.59 13.37 16.17
CA ARG A 537 -32.65 14.50 15.99
C ARG A 537 -31.43 14.04 15.23
N PHE A 538 -30.84 12.91 15.63
CA PHE A 538 -29.67 12.36 14.96
C PHE A 538 -30.02 11.73 13.59
N VAL A 539 -31.22 11.22 13.40
CA VAL A 539 -31.69 10.79 12.07
C VAL A 539 -31.71 11.97 11.11
N ARG A 540 -32.27 13.11 11.52
CA ARG A 540 -32.27 14.34 10.69
C ARG A 540 -30.86 14.80 10.34
N CYS A 541 -29.94 14.78 11.32
CA CYS A 541 -28.52 15.10 11.06
C CYS A 541 -27.89 14.11 10.07
N ALA A 542 -28.17 12.79 10.18
CA ALA A 542 -27.69 11.79 9.25
C ALA A 542 -28.21 12.02 7.82
N VAL A 543 -29.53 12.30 7.69
CA VAL A 543 -30.13 12.60 6.38
C VAL A 543 -29.53 13.88 5.79
N PHE A 544 -29.36 14.93 6.58
CA PHE A 544 -28.71 16.18 6.11
C PHE A 544 -27.26 15.91 5.61
N ALA A 545 -26.47 15.19 6.40
CA ALA A 545 -25.10 14.84 6.03
C ALA A 545 -25.05 13.95 4.76
N PHE A 546 -26.01 13.03 4.60
CA PHE A 546 -26.14 12.21 3.40
C PHE A 546 -26.51 13.07 2.17
N THR A 547 -27.48 13.97 2.30
CA THR A 547 -27.86 14.90 1.21
C THR A 547 -26.68 15.77 0.81
N LEU A 548 -25.92 16.27 1.79
CA LEU A 548 -24.71 17.05 1.54
C LEU A 548 -23.64 16.20 0.81
N CYS A 549 -23.46 14.94 1.21
CA CYS A 549 -22.55 14.01 0.55
C CYS A 549 -22.91 13.81 -0.93
N VAL A 550 -24.20 13.54 -1.23
CA VAL A 550 -24.70 13.42 -2.61
C VAL A 550 -24.50 14.74 -3.36
N GLY A 551 -24.75 15.88 -2.74
CA GLY A 551 -24.53 17.20 -3.36
C GLY A 551 -23.07 17.46 -3.73
N VAL A 552 -22.14 17.09 -2.85
CA VAL A 552 -20.68 17.21 -3.11
C VAL A 552 -20.26 16.35 -4.30
N GLU A 553 -20.72 15.09 -4.37
CA GLU A 553 -20.41 14.19 -5.48
C GLU A 553 -21.04 14.67 -6.80
N LEU A 554 -22.30 15.10 -6.79
CA LEU A 554 -22.94 15.67 -7.97
C LEU A 554 -22.23 16.94 -8.45
N TYR A 555 -21.80 17.81 -7.53
CA TYR A 555 -20.99 18.99 -7.87
C TYR A 555 -19.64 18.60 -8.46
N ALA A 556 -18.97 17.56 -7.93
CA ALA A 556 -17.71 17.05 -8.48
C ALA A 556 -17.90 16.53 -9.90
N VAL A 557 -18.97 15.75 -10.16
CA VAL A 557 -19.32 15.28 -11.51
C VAL A 557 -19.65 16.44 -12.44
N TRP A 558 -20.41 17.44 -11.98
CA TRP A 558 -20.74 18.61 -12.80
C TRP A 558 -19.50 19.45 -13.12
N ARG A 559 -18.61 19.65 -12.14
CA ARG A 559 -17.34 20.36 -12.35
C ARG A 559 -16.36 19.60 -13.22
N SER A 560 -16.46 18.27 -13.31
CA SER A 560 -15.62 17.41 -14.13
C SER A 560 -15.97 17.48 -15.63
N ASN A 561 -16.97 18.28 -16.06
CA ASN A 561 -17.16 18.64 -17.45
C ASN A 561 -15.89 19.35 -17.93
N LEU A 562 -15.02 18.54 -18.52
CA LEU A 562 -13.67 18.92 -18.86
C LEU A 562 -13.69 19.89 -20.05
N ASN A 563 -12.96 20.99 -19.93
CA ASN A 563 -12.57 21.78 -21.09
C ASN A 563 -11.68 20.92 -21.99
N PRO A 564 -11.67 21.16 -23.30
CA PRO A 564 -10.75 20.49 -24.19
C PRO A 564 -9.30 20.61 -23.71
N GLN A 565 -8.56 19.50 -23.70
CA GLN A 565 -7.19 19.48 -23.17
C GLN A 565 -6.33 18.41 -23.82
N ILE A 566 -5.02 18.61 -23.76
CA ILE A 566 -4.01 17.66 -24.21
C ILE A 566 -3.19 17.22 -23.01
N ILE A 567 -3.02 15.91 -22.81
CA ILE A 567 -2.19 15.35 -21.74
C ILE A 567 -1.08 14.50 -22.35
N PHE A 568 0.17 14.83 -22.05
CA PHE A 568 1.34 14.01 -22.37
C PHE A 568 1.68 13.18 -21.16
N TYR A 569 1.47 11.84 -21.21
CA TYR A 569 1.71 10.98 -20.07
C TYR A 569 3.17 10.59 -19.95
N GLY A 570 3.72 10.69 -18.74
CA GLY A 570 5.05 10.20 -18.43
C GLY A 570 5.09 8.67 -18.53
N SER A 571 5.91 8.14 -19.42
CA SER A 571 6.14 6.70 -19.57
C SER A 571 7.56 6.45 -20.09
N TYR A 572 8.19 5.39 -19.58
CA TYR A 572 9.53 4.98 -20.03
C TYR A 572 9.53 4.23 -21.37
N GLY A 573 8.37 3.74 -21.83
CA GLY A 573 8.21 2.99 -23.08
C GLY A 573 7.80 3.85 -24.29
N GLY A 574 7.71 5.19 -24.11
CA GLY A 574 7.20 6.16 -25.07
C GLY A 574 6.02 6.94 -24.47
N VAL A 575 5.72 8.12 -25.01
CA VAL A 575 4.74 9.06 -24.43
C VAL A 575 3.36 8.89 -25.10
N PRO A 576 2.37 8.27 -24.42
CA PRO A 576 0.98 8.38 -24.91
C PRO A 576 0.51 9.84 -24.81
N VAL A 577 -0.11 10.36 -25.88
CA VAL A 577 -0.70 11.69 -25.90
C VAL A 577 -2.22 11.56 -25.93
N HIS A 578 -2.90 12.11 -24.95
CA HIS A 578 -4.35 12.02 -24.80
C HIS A 578 -5.01 13.35 -25.17
N PHE A 579 -5.79 13.33 -26.21
CA PHE A 579 -6.61 14.44 -26.67
C PHE A 579 -8.02 14.27 -26.10
N ILE A 580 -8.45 15.15 -25.22
CA ILE A 580 -9.74 15.08 -24.53
C ILE A 580 -10.59 16.23 -24.98
N GLN A 581 -11.66 15.93 -25.70
CA GLN A 581 -12.65 16.92 -26.15
C GLN A 581 -13.73 17.12 -25.06
N SER A 582 -14.16 16.01 -24.47
CA SER A 582 -15.14 15.99 -23.38
C SER A 582 -15.01 14.70 -22.59
N SER A 583 -15.79 14.54 -21.54
CA SER A 583 -15.83 13.28 -20.77
C SER A 583 -16.26 12.06 -21.59
N SER A 584 -17.01 12.26 -22.70
CA SER A 584 -17.50 11.17 -23.55
C SER A 584 -16.69 10.98 -24.86
N SER A 585 -15.84 11.94 -25.23
CA SER A 585 -15.08 11.92 -26.48
C SER A 585 -13.62 12.24 -26.24
N SER A 586 -12.76 11.24 -26.46
CA SER A 586 -11.33 11.40 -26.31
C SER A 586 -10.54 10.42 -27.19
N TYR A 587 -9.30 10.78 -27.51
CA TYR A 587 -8.42 10.03 -28.41
C TYR A 587 -7.05 9.85 -27.75
N LEU A 588 -6.54 8.62 -27.69
CA LEU A 588 -5.24 8.31 -27.14
C LEU A 588 -4.26 7.95 -28.26
N TRP A 589 -3.36 8.87 -28.58
CA TRP A 589 -2.34 8.66 -29.59
C TRP A 589 -1.13 7.94 -28.99
N MET A 590 -0.96 6.69 -29.39
CA MET A 590 0.07 5.81 -28.87
C MET A 590 1.43 6.01 -29.57
N PRO A 591 2.56 5.72 -28.90
CA PRO A 591 3.89 5.76 -29.53
C PRO A 591 4.00 4.69 -30.63
N SER A 592 4.64 5.06 -31.75
CA SER A 592 4.91 4.13 -32.84
C SER A 592 5.84 3.00 -32.37
N GLY A 593 5.52 1.74 -32.72
CA GLY A 593 6.33 0.57 -32.35
C GLY A 593 5.94 -0.12 -31.04
N VAL A 594 4.95 0.37 -30.33
CA VAL A 594 4.33 -0.36 -29.20
C VAL A 594 3.37 -1.38 -29.79
N GLY A 595 3.67 -2.68 -29.67
CA GLY A 595 2.76 -3.74 -30.09
C GLY A 595 1.41 -3.67 -29.36
N ALA A 596 0.35 -4.28 -29.95
CA ALA A 596 -1.01 -4.24 -29.39
C ALA A 596 -1.08 -4.60 -27.90
N MET A 597 -0.36 -5.64 -27.48
CA MET A 597 -0.29 -6.08 -26.05
C MET A 597 0.41 -5.04 -25.15
N GLY A 598 1.40 -4.31 -25.65
CA GLY A 598 2.06 -3.23 -24.91
C GLY A 598 1.16 -2.00 -24.78
N ALA A 599 0.40 -1.67 -25.82
CA ALA A 599 -0.58 -0.61 -25.82
C ALA A 599 -1.71 -0.90 -24.82
N GLU A 600 -2.22 -2.11 -24.78
CA GLU A 600 -3.27 -2.54 -23.85
C GLU A 600 -2.82 -2.46 -22.39
N LYS A 601 -1.61 -2.92 -22.07
CA LYS A 601 -1.02 -2.76 -20.72
C LYS A 601 -0.86 -1.29 -20.32
N GLN A 602 -0.44 -0.40 -21.24
CA GLN A 602 -0.34 1.04 -20.96
C GLN A 602 -1.71 1.68 -20.74
N VAL A 603 -2.70 1.33 -21.56
CA VAL A 603 -4.10 1.79 -21.40
C VAL A 603 -4.65 1.35 -20.04
N GLU A 604 -4.42 0.10 -19.62
CA GLU A 604 -4.86 -0.42 -18.32
C GLU A 604 -4.27 0.40 -17.16
N HIS A 605 -2.99 0.78 -17.23
CA HIS A 605 -2.35 1.62 -16.22
C HIS A 605 -2.91 3.05 -16.16
N LEU A 606 -3.26 3.63 -17.30
CA LEU A 606 -3.78 4.99 -17.36
C LEU A 606 -5.26 5.09 -16.96
N LYS A 607 -6.01 3.98 -17.13
CA LYS A 607 -7.45 3.90 -16.86
C LYS A 607 -7.79 4.18 -15.39
N ASP A 608 -6.97 3.72 -14.47
CA ASP A 608 -7.22 3.82 -13.03
C ASP A 608 -6.87 5.19 -12.43
N GLY A 609 -6.24 6.07 -13.21
CA GLY A 609 -5.88 7.43 -12.80
C GLY A 609 -6.90 8.48 -13.23
N PHE A 610 -6.41 9.46 -13.99
CA PHE A 610 -7.15 10.65 -14.43
C PHE A 610 -8.51 10.35 -15.09
N TRP A 611 -8.60 9.29 -15.91
CA TRP A 611 -9.85 8.99 -16.63
C TRP A 611 -10.98 8.64 -15.68
N ALA A 612 -10.64 7.87 -14.67
CA ALA A 612 -11.63 7.44 -13.69
C ALA A 612 -11.99 8.57 -12.71
N ASP A 613 -11.03 9.43 -12.33
CA ASP A 613 -11.28 10.58 -11.46
C ASP A 613 -12.16 11.64 -12.12
N HIS A 614 -12.09 11.76 -13.45
CA HIS A 614 -12.86 12.75 -14.23
C HIS A 614 -14.00 12.11 -15.05
N HIS A 615 -14.33 10.84 -14.77
CA HIS A 615 -15.37 10.09 -15.49
C HIS A 615 -15.20 10.11 -17.02
N VAL A 616 -13.94 10.11 -17.51
CA VAL A 616 -13.64 10.07 -18.94
C VAL A 616 -13.91 8.67 -19.47
N ALA A 617 -14.74 8.58 -20.50
CA ALA A 617 -14.99 7.32 -21.22
C ALA A 617 -13.68 6.75 -21.80
N PRO A 618 -13.56 5.43 -21.96
CA PRO A 618 -12.39 4.84 -22.60
C PRO A 618 -12.08 5.52 -23.93
N PRO A 619 -10.84 6.02 -24.14
CA PRO A 619 -10.48 6.75 -25.35
C PRO A 619 -10.41 5.84 -26.56
N VAL A 620 -10.61 6.40 -27.74
CA VAL A 620 -10.29 5.73 -28.98
C VAL A 620 -8.77 5.69 -29.13
N VAL A 621 -8.20 4.47 -29.14
CA VAL A 621 -6.74 4.29 -29.28
C VAL A 621 -6.33 4.50 -30.73
N VAL A 622 -5.40 5.42 -30.98
CA VAL A 622 -4.91 5.80 -32.31
C VAL A 622 -3.43 5.44 -32.41
N ALA A 623 -3.06 4.64 -33.41
CA ALA A 623 -1.65 4.32 -33.67
C ALA A 623 -1.05 5.31 -34.69
N ASP A 624 -1.54 5.32 -35.94
CA ASP A 624 -0.90 6.06 -37.03
C ASP A 624 -1.80 7.11 -37.73
N THR A 625 -3.09 6.83 -37.86
CA THR A 625 -4.01 7.73 -38.60
C THR A 625 -5.38 7.82 -37.94
N LEU A 626 -5.85 9.03 -37.79
CA LEU A 626 -7.21 9.35 -37.37
C LEU A 626 -7.67 10.60 -38.16
N ARG A 627 -8.88 10.57 -38.65
CA ARG A 627 -9.52 11.75 -39.28
C ARG A 627 -10.91 11.94 -38.69
N ARG A 628 -11.02 12.94 -37.86
CA ARG A 628 -12.25 13.43 -37.24
C ARG A 628 -12.24 14.95 -37.33
N ASP A 629 -13.39 15.58 -37.21
CA ASP A 629 -13.53 17.05 -37.35
C ASP A 629 -12.78 17.78 -36.22
N ASP A 630 -12.67 17.16 -35.06
CA ASP A 630 -12.02 17.69 -33.83
C ASP A 630 -10.58 17.21 -33.64
N CYS A 631 -10.16 16.11 -34.28
CA CYS A 631 -8.84 15.50 -34.14
C CYS A 631 -8.34 14.89 -35.46
N LEU A 632 -7.15 15.32 -35.89
CA LEU A 632 -6.46 14.76 -37.04
C LEU A 632 -5.10 14.19 -36.56
N VAL A 633 -4.85 12.92 -36.84
CA VAL A 633 -3.53 12.29 -36.64
C VAL A 633 -3.06 11.73 -37.97
N ARG A 634 -1.84 12.05 -38.37
CA ARG A 634 -1.20 11.51 -39.58
C ARG A 634 0.28 11.22 -39.28
N GLY A 635 0.61 9.96 -39.11
CA GLY A 635 1.98 9.52 -38.72
C GLY A 635 2.47 10.18 -37.45
N ASN A 636 3.50 11.01 -37.57
CA ASN A 636 4.16 11.66 -36.41
C ASN A 636 3.62 13.07 -36.09
N VAL A 637 2.51 13.48 -36.67
CA VAL A 637 1.90 14.80 -36.43
C VAL A 637 0.43 14.62 -36.09
N ALA A 638 -0.01 15.32 -35.06
CA ALA A 638 -1.41 15.39 -34.64
C ALA A 638 -1.85 16.86 -34.56
N TRP A 639 -3.12 17.09 -34.88
CA TRP A 639 -3.81 18.36 -34.70
C TRP A 639 -5.06 18.15 -33.86
N PHE A 640 -5.23 18.97 -32.83
CA PHE A 640 -6.38 18.91 -31.94
C PHE A 640 -6.64 20.29 -31.32
N GLY A 641 -7.89 20.76 -31.36
CA GLY A 641 -8.33 22.00 -30.70
C GLY A 641 -7.49 23.23 -31.10
N GLY A 642 -7.08 23.35 -32.36
CA GLY A 642 -6.24 24.45 -32.85
C GLY A 642 -4.75 24.33 -32.51
N LYS A 643 -4.32 23.23 -31.84
CA LYS A 643 -2.91 22.97 -31.49
C LYS A 643 -2.34 21.83 -32.31
N THR A 644 -1.09 21.97 -32.71
CA THR A 644 -0.34 20.97 -33.47
C THR A 644 0.77 20.36 -32.60
N VAL A 645 0.79 19.03 -32.53
CA VAL A 645 1.81 18.24 -31.81
C VAL A 645 2.59 17.42 -32.83
N ALA A 646 3.90 17.54 -32.85
CA ALA A 646 4.79 16.66 -33.58
C ALA A 646 5.60 15.76 -32.65
N ARG A 647 5.81 14.51 -33.05
CA ARG A 647 6.56 13.51 -32.33
C ARG A 647 7.83 13.12 -33.09
N VAL A 648 8.97 13.03 -32.41
CA VAL A 648 10.22 12.56 -32.98
C VAL A 648 10.79 11.42 -32.12
N ASN A 649 10.74 10.20 -32.68
CA ASN A 649 11.22 8.97 -32.03
C ASN A 649 12.31 8.26 -32.86
N ALA A 650 12.78 8.86 -33.94
CA ALA A 650 13.81 8.30 -34.82
C ALA A 650 14.85 9.34 -35.19
N ARG A 651 15.99 8.88 -35.69
CA ARG A 651 17.05 9.75 -36.19
C ARG A 651 16.62 10.37 -37.54
N LEU A 652 16.53 11.69 -37.56
CA LEU A 652 16.33 12.46 -38.80
C LEU A 652 17.70 12.84 -39.42
N ARG A 653 17.76 12.91 -40.73
CA ARG A 653 18.94 13.41 -41.46
C ARG A 653 18.65 14.83 -41.95
N SER A 654 19.71 15.68 -42.00
CA SER A 654 19.57 17.02 -42.58
C SER A 654 19.03 16.93 -44.01
N GLY A 655 18.04 17.73 -44.31
CA GLY A 655 17.35 17.78 -45.60
C GLY A 655 17.29 19.22 -46.09
N GLU A 656 18.09 19.56 -47.08
CA GLU A 656 18.14 20.90 -47.64
C GLU A 656 16.80 21.28 -48.31
N GLY A 657 16.36 22.51 -48.10
CA GLY A 657 15.28 23.16 -48.90
C GLY A 657 13.84 22.87 -48.48
N ARG A 658 13.57 22.35 -47.28
CA ARG A 658 12.21 22.16 -46.77
C ARG A 658 11.75 23.36 -45.93
N MET A 659 10.50 23.76 -46.08
CA MET A 659 9.87 24.70 -45.16
C MET A 659 9.54 23.94 -43.85
N PRO A 660 10.01 24.41 -42.66
CA PRO A 660 9.69 23.77 -41.38
C PRO A 660 8.19 23.86 -41.10
N LEU A 661 7.62 22.75 -40.63
CA LEU A 661 6.22 22.71 -40.21
C LEU A 661 6.09 23.44 -38.88
N ALA A 662 5.24 24.47 -38.82
CA ALA A 662 4.93 25.15 -37.56
C ALA A 662 4.13 24.19 -36.66
N VAL A 663 4.65 23.98 -35.44
CA VAL A 663 4.01 23.10 -34.42
C VAL A 663 4.04 23.81 -33.08
N ASP A 664 2.96 23.62 -32.28
CA ASP A 664 2.91 24.16 -30.92
C ASP A 664 3.84 23.36 -30.00
N TYR A 665 3.82 22.04 -30.11
CA TYR A 665 4.58 21.12 -29.24
C TYR A 665 5.43 20.16 -30.09
N LEU A 666 6.73 20.11 -29.81
CA LEU A 666 7.65 19.12 -30.38
C LEU A 666 8.02 18.11 -29.30
N LEU A 667 7.45 16.94 -29.33
CA LEU A 667 7.72 15.83 -28.42
C LEU A 667 8.96 15.06 -28.91
N ILE A 668 10.03 15.06 -28.12
CA ILE A 668 11.27 14.32 -28.42
C ILE A 668 11.30 13.06 -27.52
N GLU A 669 11.32 11.89 -28.14
CA GLU A 669 11.30 10.60 -27.45
C GLU A 669 12.59 9.80 -27.66
N ARG A 670 12.69 8.68 -26.92
CA ARG A 670 13.78 7.71 -27.08
C ARG A 670 13.88 7.24 -28.53
N GLY A 671 15.09 7.30 -29.09
CA GLY A 671 15.36 6.98 -30.51
C GLY A 671 15.76 8.21 -31.33
N SER A 672 15.34 9.41 -30.93
CA SER A 672 15.85 10.64 -31.49
C SER A 672 17.32 10.84 -31.08
N LYS A 673 18.22 10.80 -32.07
CA LYS A 673 19.67 11.01 -31.85
C LYS A 673 20.19 12.18 -32.69
N SER A 674 19.30 12.89 -33.40
CA SER A 674 19.64 14.03 -34.23
C SER A 674 19.90 15.28 -33.38
N PRO A 675 20.83 16.18 -33.74
CA PRO A 675 20.93 17.50 -33.10
C PRO A 675 19.63 18.28 -33.24
N LEU A 676 19.35 19.17 -32.28
CA LEU A 676 18.14 19.98 -32.31
C LEU A 676 18.08 20.85 -33.59
N SER A 677 19.24 21.34 -34.08
CA SER A 677 19.32 22.10 -35.32
C SER A 677 18.72 21.37 -36.53
N VAL A 678 18.97 20.04 -36.61
CA VAL A 678 18.37 19.21 -37.68
C VAL A 678 16.87 19.03 -37.46
N LEU A 679 16.40 18.95 -36.22
CA LEU A 679 14.96 18.88 -35.92
C LEU A 679 14.24 20.17 -36.30
N LEU A 680 14.90 21.32 -36.16
CA LEU A 680 14.38 22.63 -36.51
C LEU A 680 14.34 22.89 -38.01
N GLU A 681 15.05 22.10 -38.83
CA GLU A 681 14.88 22.10 -40.30
C GLU A 681 13.51 21.51 -40.72
N TYR A 682 12.94 20.63 -39.88
CA TYR A 682 11.65 19.98 -40.17
C TYR A 682 10.49 20.63 -39.44
N TYR A 683 10.73 21.16 -38.24
CA TYR A 683 9.71 21.66 -37.31
C TYR A 683 10.10 23.02 -36.74
N SER A 684 9.12 23.92 -36.69
CA SER A 684 9.25 25.21 -36.00
C SER A 684 8.39 25.17 -34.70
N PRO A 685 8.91 24.64 -33.59
CA PRO A 685 8.12 24.46 -32.39
C PRO A 685 8.02 25.74 -31.59
N ARG A 686 6.87 25.93 -30.91
CA ARG A 686 6.70 26.94 -29.87
C ARG A 686 7.29 26.46 -28.55
N GLN A 687 7.13 25.16 -28.26
CA GLN A 687 7.66 24.50 -27.05
C GLN A 687 8.21 23.11 -27.37
N VAL A 688 9.35 22.79 -26.79
CA VAL A 688 9.98 21.46 -26.86
C VAL A 688 9.64 20.67 -25.61
N VAL A 689 9.08 19.47 -25.80
CA VAL A 689 8.73 18.56 -24.72
C VAL A 689 9.70 17.37 -24.72
N LEU A 690 10.46 17.23 -23.65
CA LEU A 690 11.45 16.16 -23.49
C LEU A 690 10.84 15.01 -22.73
N SER A 691 10.72 13.85 -23.37
CA SER A 691 10.15 12.64 -22.77
C SER A 691 11.03 12.10 -21.64
N ALA A 692 10.40 11.53 -20.59
CA ALA A 692 11.07 10.78 -19.55
C ALA A 692 11.78 9.51 -20.07
N SER A 693 11.48 9.06 -21.30
CA SER A 693 12.14 7.93 -21.96
C SER A 693 13.55 8.25 -22.51
N LEU A 694 13.90 9.53 -22.61
CA LEU A 694 15.22 9.97 -23.05
C LEU A 694 16.28 9.64 -21.98
N SER A 695 17.49 9.24 -22.43
CA SER A 695 18.62 9.14 -21.51
C SER A 695 19.03 10.51 -20.97
N ASP A 696 19.59 10.56 -19.76
CA ASP A 696 20.06 11.80 -19.12
C ASP A 696 20.99 12.62 -20.03
N TYR A 697 21.84 11.96 -20.82
CA TYR A 697 22.72 12.61 -21.77
C TYR A 697 21.96 13.40 -22.83
N TYR A 698 21.02 12.74 -23.55
CA TYR A 698 20.25 13.38 -24.60
C TYR A 698 19.30 14.45 -24.06
N ARG A 699 18.73 14.21 -22.89
CA ARG A 699 17.84 15.17 -22.24
C ARG A 699 18.57 16.47 -21.89
N ARG A 700 19.72 16.38 -21.20
CA ARG A 700 20.57 17.56 -20.88
C ARG A 700 21.00 18.28 -22.17
N ARG A 701 21.42 17.52 -23.18
CA ARG A 701 21.81 18.06 -24.47
C ARG A 701 20.68 18.84 -25.15
N TYR A 702 19.51 18.24 -25.30
CA TYR A 702 18.36 18.93 -25.92
C TYR A 702 17.89 20.14 -25.08
N ALA A 703 17.93 20.06 -23.77
CA ALA A 703 17.61 21.20 -22.91
C ALA A 703 18.58 22.38 -23.13
N GLU A 704 19.90 22.10 -23.24
CA GLU A 704 20.91 23.13 -23.52
C GLU A 704 20.78 23.70 -24.93
N GLU A 705 20.63 22.83 -25.93
CA GLU A 705 20.45 23.25 -27.33
C GLU A 705 19.19 24.11 -27.50
N SER A 706 18.07 23.75 -26.83
CA SER A 706 16.83 24.53 -26.87
C SER A 706 16.97 25.89 -26.19
N ARG A 707 17.67 25.96 -25.05
CA ARG A 707 17.94 27.25 -24.36
C ARG A 707 18.76 28.18 -25.23
N ARG A 708 19.75 27.66 -25.97
CA ARG A 708 20.57 28.47 -26.92
C ARG A 708 19.74 29.03 -28.08
N GLN A 709 18.63 28.34 -28.43
CA GLN A 709 17.72 28.76 -29.50
C GLN A 709 16.51 29.56 -28.94
N HIS A 710 16.53 29.94 -27.65
CA HIS A 710 15.44 30.67 -26.96
C HIS A 710 14.09 29.96 -27.02
N LEU A 711 14.06 28.63 -27.14
CA LEU A 711 12.87 27.81 -27.13
C LEU A 711 12.45 27.45 -25.69
N GLN A 712 11.14 27.45 -25.45
CA GLN A 712 10.62 26.94 -24.18
C GLN A 712 10.82 25.41 -24.12
N VAL A 713 11.29 24.92 -22.98
CA VAL A 713 11.52 23.48 -22.75
C VAL A 713 10.70 23.03 -21.57
N TYR A 714 10.05 21.88 -21.73
CA TYR A 714 9.39 21.16 -20.66
C TYR A 714 10.06 19.79 -20.50
N ASP A 715 10.61 19.53 -19.33
CA ASP A 715 11.27 18.25 -19.01
C ASP A 715 10.34 17.35 -18.20
N MET A 716 9.72 16.36 -18.87
CA MET A 716 8.75 15.46 -18.24
C MET A 716 9.34 14.58 -17.13
N GLN A 717 10.66 14.39 -17.06
CA GLN A 717 11.28 13.66 -15.97
C GLN A 717 11.39 14.52 -14.70
N ALA A 718 11.60 15.81 -14.86
CA ALA A 718 11.70 16.75 -13.74
C ALA A 718 10.35 17.29 -13.30
N GLU A 719 9.45 17.56 -14.25
CA GLU A 719 8.18 18.27 -14.05
C GLU A 719 6.95 17.34 -14.07
N GLY A 720 7.13 16.07 -14.52
CA GLY A 720 6.04 15.10 -14.65
C GLY A 720 5.29 15.19 -15.97
N ALA A 721 4.07 14.68 -16.02
CA ALA A 721 3.21 14.74 -17.20
C ALA A 721 2.82 16.19 -17.53
N LEU A 722 2.82 16.55 -18.83
CA LEU A 722 2.39 17.87 -19.27
C LEU A 722 0.89 17.87 -19.54
N ARG A 723 0.17 18.78 -18.90
CA ARG A 723 -1.25 19.05 -19.15
C ARG A 723 -1.43 20.43 -19.77
N VAL A 724 -2.09 20.49 -20.90
CA VAL A 724 -2.38 21.72 -21.65
C VAL A 724 -3.90 21.87 -21.75
N GLU A 725 -4.46 22.91 -21.16
CA GLU A 725 -5.86 23.31 -21.30
C GLU A 725 -5.98 24.19 -22.56
N LEU A 726 -7.03 23.95 -23.40
CA LEU A 726 -7.24 24.61 -24.67
C LEU A 726 -8.29 25.71 -24.61
#